data_c169f89743a8df32fce3f48673e1052e
#
_entry.id   c169f89743a8df32fce3f48673e1052e
#
_cell.length_a   1.000
_cell.length_b   1.000
_cell.length_c   1.000
_cell.angle_alpha   90.00
_cell.angle_beta   90.00
_cell.angle_gamma   90.00
#
_symmetry.space_group_name_H-M   'P 1'
#
loop_
_entity.id
_entity.type
_entity.pdbx_description
1 polymer ?
#
loop_
_entity_poly.entity_id
_entity_poly.type
_entity_poly.pdbx_seq_one_letter_code
_entity_poly.pdbx_strand_id
1 'polypeptide(L)'
;MKARNAVTTRYNSISLPTNEQGLAHFVEKFGSGLVAHYNRDKYAAQAHVSAPVSGLRAWPRANLTLLHEKLQGAWKPTSPIRLYMPKASKLLRPLSLLSLDDQIVFQAIAEQMATRRAAVERRVVFSNCLNTDPKSIFFLQDWRRTYGGFSTRLARHLAAGNHWIAHFDLAAFYETISHRALQSIVARSGGSSEVWKLIREWLCVWTSGAGGIPVDHGIPQGPVASDFIAEIFLLPLDEAMVKAGIPYIRYVDDIRVLARTEEQVRKAAIILEMECRRWSLIPQSSKFSVRYAETLADAVGTLPSIAESTGRTDDEAELDEETALAVFKDAIGGLPLRVLDKSRLRFVLYRAGPSPKIRGLTLKLLPSHPEHIDAFAAYLQNHSKSRPIMNKIRALLTAGVPYDYVEGELWLLAAHLGTQNDLTALLRIARGRVRFGRLSFPMQRALLAFFLTCRNAGLVPAVRVLNRLRSSTAYVQSLLIPYLADEDFVPGGVVVDLIEQQSPAAGMVLVEELVNRDISTRQLRLRLSRTPNETKNVFRGLGLIGGARNTRFDQIGDVIRMRFGLRYWRGWKPWLGSNFQHALNLLLNADSKFLSDRSGWLASQNSFNDAVFRAFQQYLGQNALPGAMPLADAKGKLRTFGQLLDANAAFARQFPNIATPLRATNDRRNCIPDSHPFETKGGRQTKHLRARERDALKLQLAAAYGEMMDFLDAQP
;
A
#
# COMPACT_ATOMS: atom_id res chain seq x y z
N MET A 1 -13.33 -36.14 -20.16
CA MET A 1 -12.68 -36.50 -18.88
C MET A 1 -11.15 -36.26 -18.86
N LYS A 2 -10.39 -36.71 -19.87
CA LYS A 2 -8.93 -36.50 -19.88
C LYS A 2 -8.47 -35.01 -19.93
N ALA A 3 -9.21 -34.12 -20.59
CA ALA A 3 -8.91 -32.70 -20.63
C ALA A 3 -9.18 -31.97 -19.28
N ARG A 4 -10.18 -32.41 -18.49
CA ARG A 4 -10.45 -31.87 -17.14
C ARG A 4 -9.35 -32.22 -16.14
N ASN A 5 -8.81 -33.45 -16.21
CA ASN A 5 -7.72 -33.88 -15.32
C ASN A 5 -6.39 -33.20 -15.62
N ALA A 6 -6.12 -32.82 -16.90
CA ALA A 6 -4.92 -32.10 -17.28
C ALA A 6 -4.94 -30.62 -16.84
N VAL A 7 -6.13 -30.03 -16.71
CA VAL A 7 -6.30 -28.65 -16.20
C VAL A 7 -6.12 -28.62 -14.69
N THR A 8 -6.67 -29.59 -13.96
CA THR A 8 -6.57 -29.66 -12.49
C THR A 8 -5.12 -29.82 -12.01
N THR A 9 -4.28 -30.57 -12.73
CA THR A 9 -2.85 -30.75 -12.40
C THR A 9 -2.01 -29.49 -12.66
N ARG A 10 -2.41 -28.59 -13.54
CA ARG A 10 -1.68 -27.37 -13.86
C ARG A 10 -1.67 -26.35 -12.70
N TYR A 11 -2.76 -26.21 -11.99
CA TYR A 11 -2.90 -25.21 -10.91
C TYR A 11 -2.43 -25.70 -9.55
N ASN A 12 -2.35 -27.01 -9.35
CA ASN A 12 -1.83 -27.63 -8.11
C ASN A 12 -0.34 -27.32 -7.83
N SER A 13 0.37 -26.72 -8.79
CA SER A 13 1.78 -26.30 -8.60
C SER A 13 1.92 -24.96 -7.88
N ILE A 14 0.84 -24.19 -7.72
CA ILE A 14 0.86 -22.94 -6.97
C ILE A 14 0.43 -23.23 -5.54
N SER A 15 1.37 -23.24 -4.63
CA SER A 15 1.14 -23.49 -3.23
C SER A 15 0.75 -22.20 -2.52
N LEU A 16 -0.54 -22.05 -2.21
CA LEU A 16 -1.00 -21.10 -1.21
C LEU A 16 -0.93 -21.75 0.17
N PRO A 17 -0.66 -20.97 1.25
CA PRO A 17 -0.67 -21.51 2.60
C PRO A 17 -2.03 -22.16 2.93
N THR A 18 -2.00 -23.34 3.52
CA THR A 18 -3.23 -24.12 3.83
C THR A 18 -3.49 -24.26 5.33
N ASN A 19 -2.47 -24.10 6.17
CA ASN A 19 -2.61 -24.12 7.62
C ASN A 19 -2.73 -22.70 8.22
N GLU A 20 -3.29 -22.58 9.41
CA GLU A 20 -3.56 -21.26 10.03
C GLU A 20 -2.30 -20.41 10.24
N GLN A 21 -1.19 -21.02 10.64
CA GLN A 21 0.08 -20.30 10.83
C GLN A 21 0.66 -19.81 9.51
N GLY A 22 0.64 -20.65 8.49
CA GLY A 22 1.06 -20.26 7.14
C GLY A 22 0.16 -19.18 6.54
N LEU A 23 -1.16 -19.28 6.74
CA LEU A 23 -2.13 -18.27 6.31
C LEU A 23 -1.86 -16.93 6.99
N ALA A 24 -1.70 -16.91 8.31
CA ALA A 24 -1.43 -15.69 9.06
C ALA A 24 -0.12 -15.03 8.60
N HIS A 25 0.94 -15.83 8.45
CA HIS A 25 2.24 -15.34 7.98
C HIS A 25 2.18 -14.81 6.53
N PHE A 26 1.52 -15.53 5.64
CA PHE A 26 1.35 -15.10 4.24
C PHE A 26 0.57 -13.81 4.13
N VAL A 27 -0.56 -13.70 4.86
CA VAL A 27 -1.40 -12.50 4.85
C VAL A 27 -0.69 -11.32 5.51
N GLU A 28 0.03 -11.53 6.61
CA GLU A 28 0.85 -10.50 7.23
C GLU A 28 1.92 -10.02 6.25
N LYS A 29 2.66 -10.93 5.66
CA LYS A 29 3.72 -10.66 4.70
C LYS A 29 3.20 -10.02 3.42
N PHE A 30 2.18 -10.60 2.79
CA PHE A 30 1.60 -10.09 1.56
C PHE A 30 0.83 -8.80 1.78
N GLY A 31 -0.13 -8.78 2.72
CA GLY A 31 -1.01 -7.63 2.95
C GLY A 31 -0.24 -6.41 3.46
N SER A 32 0.61 -6.57 4.46
CA SER A 32 1.41 -5.47 5.02
C SER A 32 2.54 -5.05 4.09
N GLY A 33 3.18 -6.00 3.41
CA GLY A 33 4.19 -5.72 2.39
C GLY A 33 3.60 -4.97 1.19
N LEU A 34 2.41 -5.36 0.74
CA LEU A 34 1.69 -4.70 -0.34
C LEU A 34 1.30 -3.26 0.05
N VAL A 35 0.70 -3.07 1.23
CA VAL A 35 0.37 -1.72 1.73
C VAL A 35 1.62 -0.86 1.86
N ALA A 36 2.72 -1.41 2.40
CA ALA A 36 3.97 -0.68 2.53
C ALA A 36 4.58 -0.33 1.16
N HIS A 37 4.52 -1.25 0.19
CA HIS A 37 4.96 -0.98 -1.18
C HIS A 37 4.16 0.16 -1.80
N TYR A 38 2.84 0.10 -1.71
CA TYR A 38 1.98 1.15 -2.25
C TYR A 38 2.10 2.48 -1.51
N ASN A 39 2.36 2.46 -0.21
CA ASN A 39 2.65 3.69 0.53
C ASN A 39 4.00 4.31 0.14
N ARG A 40 4.96 3.51 -0.33
CA ARG A 40 6.24 4.00 -0.87
C ARG A 40 6.11 4.47 -2.31
N ASP A 41 5.44 3.70 -3.15
CA ASP A 41 5.09 4.09 -4.50
C ASP A 41 3.76 4.85 -4.48
N LYS A 42 3.85 6.16 -4.29
CA LYS A 42 2.68 7.04 -4.18
C LYS A 42 1.78 7.04 -5.41
N TYR A 43 2.29 6.60 -6.55
CA TYR A 43 1.48 6.41 -7.75
C TYR A 43 0.52 5.23 -7.62
N ALA A 44 0.97 4.17 -6.97
CA ALA A 44 0.14 3.00 -6.73
C ALA A 44 -0.78 3.17 -5.50
N ALA A 45 -0.37 3.93 -4.48
CA ALA A 45 -1.15 4.11 -3.25
C ALA A 45 -2.53 4.72 -3.48
N GLN A 46 -2.64 5.66 -4.42
CA GLN A 46 -3.93 6.27 -4.78
C GLN A 46 -4.85 5.35 -5.59
N ALA A 47 -4.27 4.34 -6.21
CA ALA A 47 -4.99 3.39 -7.03
C ALA A 47 -5.36 2.11 -6.26
N HIS A 48 -4.69 1.83 -5.15
CA HIS A 48 -4.94 0.67 -4.33
C HIS A 48 -5.86 0.95 -3.18
N VAL A 49 -6.89 0.20 -3.20
CA VAL A 49 -7.96 0.21 -2.24
C VAL A 49 -7.50 -0.45 -0.98
N SER A 50 -7.64 0.25 0.11
CA SER A 50 -7.51 -0.33 1.43
C SER A 50 -8.51 -1.45 1.68
N ALA A 51 -9.72 -1.38 1.10
CA ALA A 51 -10.80 -2.31 1.40
C ALA A 51 -10.52 -3.76 0.99
N PRO A 52 -10.05 -4.13 -0.23
CA PRO A 52 -9.71 -5.52 -0.54
C PRO A 52 -8.61 -6.08 0.35
N VAL A 53 -7.59 -5.29 0.66
CA VAL A 53 -6.50 -5.71 1.55
C VAL A 53 -6.99 -5.84 2.99
N SER A 54 -7.84 -4.93 3.46
CA SER A 54 -8.47 -5.01 4.78
C SER A 54 -9.37 -6.24 4.88
N GLY A 55 -10.14 -6.55 3.84
CA GLY A 55 -10.95 -7.76 3.77
C GLY A 55 -10.12 -9.04 3.79
N LEU A 56 -8.99 -9.10 3.06
CA LEU A 56 -8.07 -10.22 3.12
C LEU A 56 -7.49 -10.40 4.54
N ARG A 57 -7.16 -9.31 5.21
CA ARG A 57 -6.60 -9.34 6.58
C ARG A 57 -7.64 -9.72 7.63
N ALA A 58 -8.87 -9.26 7.47
CA ALA A 58 -9.96 -9.57 8.38
C ALA A 58 -10.45 -11.03 8.24
N TRP A 59 -10.53 -11.54 7.02
CA TRP A 59 -11.01 -12.90 6.71
C TRP A 59 -10.03 -13.67 5.83
N PRO A 60 -8.79 -13.93 6.31
CA PRO A 60 -7.75 -14.55 5.48
C PRO A 60 -8.13 -15.93 5.01
N ARG A 61 -8.69 -16.75 5.91
CA ARG A 61 -9.11 -18.11 5.59
C ARG A 61 -10.18 -18.13 4.51
N ALA A 62 -11.24 -17.34 4.67
CA ALA A 62 -12.34 -17.29 3.70
C ALA A 62 -11.84 -16.86 2.31
N ASN A 63 -11.02 -15.81 2.24
CA ASN A 63 -10.51 -15.28 0.96
C ASN A 63 -9.53 -16.24 0.29
N LEU A 64 -8.60 -16.84 1.03
CA LEU A 64 -7.61 -17.75 0.45
C LEU A 64 -8.21 -19.11 0.11
N THR A 65 -9.23 -19.60 0.86
CA THR A 65 -9.98 -20.80 0.48
C THR A 65 -10.75 -20.57 -0.82
N LEU A 66 -11.43 -19.43 -0.95
CA LEU A 66 -12.09 -19.06 -2.20
C LEU A 66 -11.12 -19.01 -3.38
N LEU A 67 -9.95 -18.42 -3.19
CA LEU A 67 -8.93 -18.36 -4.22
C LEU A 67 -8.38 -19.75 -4.56
N HIS A 68 -8.16 -20.59 -3.53
CA HIS A 68 -7.75 -21.97 -3.73
C HIS A 68 -8.80 -22.79 -4.52
N GLU A 69 -10.07 -22.68 -4.16
CA GLU A 69 -11.17 -23.33 -4.91
C GLU A 69 -11.21 -22.87 -6.36
N LYS A 70 -11.04 -21.58 -6.62
CA LYS A 70 -10.93 -21.03 -7.98
C LYS A 70 -9.75 -21.62 -8.74
N LEU A 71 -8.59 -21.76 -8.10
CA LEU A 71 -7.39 -22.34 -8.69
C LEU A 71 -7.51 -23.82 -8.98
N GLN A 72 -8.31 -24.56 -8.22
CA GLN A 72 -8.65 -25.99 -8.50
C GLN A 72 -9.60 -26.13 -9.70
N GLY A 73 -10.31 -25.08 -10.06
CA GLY A 73 -11.24 -25.05 -11.18
C GLY A 73 -10.62 -24.50 -12.48
N ALA A 74 -11.43 -23.78 -13.24
CA ALA A 74 -11.04 -23.12 -14.49
C ALA A 74 -10.68 -21.64 -14.25
N TRP A 75 -9.90 -21.34 -13.22
CA TRP A 75 -9.49 -19.96 -12.94
C TRP A 75 -8.72 -19.37 -14.10
N LYS A 76 -9.03 -18.13 -14.41
CA LYS A 76 -8.32 -17.34 -15.41
C LYS A 76 -7.95 -15.98 -14.81
N PRO A 77 -6.78 -15.44 -15.14
CA PRO A 77 -6.41 -14.09 -14.73
C PRO A 77 -7.39 -13.08 -15.32
N THR A 78 -7.59 -11.99 -14.60
CA THR A 78 -8.43 -10.88 -15.06
C THR A 78 -7.58 -9.82 -15.78
N SER A 79 -8.15 -9.17 -16.78
CA SER A 79 -7.48 -8.05 -17.44
C SER A 79 -7.27 -6.91 -16.42
N PRO A 80 -6.06 -6.35 -16.34
CA PRO A 80 -5.76 -5.29 -15.42
C PRO A 80 -6.46 -3.99 -15.81
N ILE A 81 -6.69 -3.15 -14.82
CA ILE A 81 -7.04 -1.76 -15.07
C ILE A 81 -5.75 -1.02 -15.39
N ARG A 82 -5.72 -0.35 -16.55
CA ARG A 82 -4.59 0.47 -16.97
C ARG A 82 -4.75 1.89 -16.46
N LEU A 83 -3.72 2.37 -15.78
CA LEU A 83 -3.57 3.76 -15.39
C LEU A 83 -2.48 4.39 -16.26
N TYR A 84 -2.79 5.48 -16.91
CA TYR A 84 -1.85 6.22 -17.73
C TYR A 84 -1.41 7.49 -17.00
N MET A 85 -0.22 7.45 -16.42
CA MET A 85 0.34 8.55 -15.65
C MET A 85 1.26 9.41 -16.51
N PRO A 86 1.18 10.76 -16.42
CA PRO A 86 2.09 11.61 -17.18
C PRO A 86 3.53 11.46 -16.68
N LYS A 87 4.48 11.42 -17.63
CA LYS A 87 5.92 11.51 -17.40
C LYS A 87 6.38 12.96 -17.54
N ALA A 88 7.58 13.29 -17.08
CA ALA A 88 8.21 14.60 -17.31
C ALA A 88 8.35 14.95 -18.81
N SER A 89 8.49 13.93 -19.66
CA SER A 89 8.45 14.06 -21.13
C SER A 89 7.04 14.38 -21.70
N LYS A 90 6.02 14.46 -20.83
CA LYS A 90 4.59 14.61 -21.18
C LYS A 90 3.99 13.42 -21.93
N LEU A 91 4.75 12.34 -22.13
CA LEU A 91 4.23 11.05 -22.52
C LEU A 91 3.65 10.30 -21.32
N LEU A 92 3.04 9.13 -21.55
CA LEU A 92 2.35 8.36 -20.55
C LEU A 92 3.22 7.20 -20.05
N ARG A 93 3.07 6.88 -18.75
CA ARG A 93 3.54 5.66 -18.13
C ARG A 93 2.34 4.76 -17.84
N PRO A 94 2.24 3.58 -18.45
CA PRO A 94 1.18 2.65 -18.16
C PRO A 94 1.48 1.92 -16.85
N LEU A 95 0.61 2.05 -15.86
CA LEU A 95 0.59 1.20 -14.66
C LEU A 95 -0.52 0.18 -14.79
N SER A 96 -0.30 -1.00 -14.23
CA SER A 96 -1.26 -2.11 -14.23
C SER A 96 -1.78 -2.33 -12.82
N LEU A 97 -3.09 -2.15 -12.64
CA LEU A 97 -3.77 -2.52 -11.41
C LEU A 97 -4.35 -3.92 -11.61
N LEU A 98 -3.69 -4.92 -11.05
CA LEU A 98 -4.19 -6.28 -11.02
C LEU A 98 -5.30 -6.42 -9.96
N SER A 99 -6.23 -7.34 -10.17
CA SER A 99 -7.16 -7.73 -9.10
C SER A 99 -6.39 -8.26 -7.88
N LEU A 100 -7.00 -8.26 -6.72
CA LEU A 100 -6.35 -8.80 -5.51
C LEU A 100 -5.99 -10.28 -5.68
N ASP A 101 -6.89 -11.08 -6.26
CA ASP A 101 -6.64 -12.50 -6.56
C ASP A 101 -5.41 -12.67 -7.47
N ASP A 102 -5.33 -11.89 -8.55
CA ASP A 102 -4.20 -11.92 -9.48
C ASP A 102 -2.88 -11.51 -8.81
N GLN A 103 -2.93 -10.50 -7.94
CA GLN A 103 -1.75 -10.07 -7.19
C GLN A 103 -1.26 -11.14 -6.22
N ILE A 104 -2.18 -11.80 -5.49
CA ILE A 104 -1.84 -12.89 -4.56
C ILE A 104 -1.18 -14.03 -5.32
N VAL A 105 -1.76 -14.45 -6.44
CA VAL A 105 -1.21 -15.53 -7.28
C VAL A 105 0.15 -15.14 -7.84
N PHE A 106 0.30 -13.94 -8.37
CA PHE A 106 1.55 -13.46 -8.93
C PHE A 106 2.65 -13.34 -7.87
N GLN A 107 2.32 -12.86 -6.68
CA GLN A 107 3.25 -12.81 -5.55
C GLN A 107 3.65 -14.20 -5.07
N ALA A 108 2.71 -15.14 -4.98
CA ALA A 108 3.02 -16.52 -4.60
C ALA A 108 3.99 -17.19 -5.58
N ILE A 109 3.83 -16.93 -6.87
CA ILE A 109 4.76 -17.40 -7.91
C ILE A 109 6.15 -16.79 -7.70
N ALA A 110 6.25 -15.47 -7.52
CA ALA A 110 7.51 -14.80 -7.30
C ALA A 110 8.24 -15.33 -6.04
N GLU A 111 7.51 -15.60 -4.97
CA GLU A 111 8.07 -16.17 -3.74
C GLU A 111 8.58 -17.61 -3.93
N GLN A 112 7.85 -18.44 -4.67
CA GLN A 112 8.30 -19.79 -5.00
C GLN A 112 9.57 -19.79 -5.85
N MET A 113 9.69 -18.84 -6.77
CA MET A 113 10.90 -18.65 -7.55
C MET A 113 12.08 -18.20 -6.68
N ALA A 114 11.80 -17.30 -5.73
CA ALA A 114 12.82 -16.78 -4.82
C ALA A 114 13.40 -17.86 -3.90
N THR A 115 12.59 -18.82 -3.44
CA THR A 115 13.04 -19.93 -2.58
C THR A 115 13.97 -20.91 -3.31
N ARG A 116 13.80 -21.06 -4.63
CA ARG A 116 14.61 -21.95 -5.47
C ARG A 116 15.88 -21.28 -5.97
N ARG A 117 16.03 -19.98 -5.79
CA ARG A 117 17.13 -19.18 -6.29
C ARG A 117 17.78 -18.38 -5.17
N ALA A 118 18.86 -18.92 -4.64
CA ALA A 118 19.72 -18.14 -3.76
C ALA A 118 20.52 -17.13 -4.60
N ALA A 119 20.35 -15.86 -4.26
CA ALA A 119 21.21 -14.73 -4.61
C ALA A 119 21.50 -14.48 -6.09
N VAL A 120 20.77 -13.53 -6.66
CA VAL A 120 21.32 -12.63 -7.67
C VAL A 120 22.65 -12.08 -7.15
N GLU A 121 23.68 -12.03 -7.98
CA GLU A 121 25.00 -11.49 -7.65
C GLU A 121 24.90 -10.05 -7.11
N ARG A 122 24.83 -9.91 -5.79
CA ARG A 122 24.63 -8.63 -5.09
C ARG A 122 25.83 -7.69 -5.16
N ARG A 123 26.88 -8.05 -5.90
CA ARG A 123 28.06 -7.20 -6.07
C ARG A 123 27.84 -6.09 -7.07
N VAL A 124 26.95 -6.27 -8.01
CA VAL A 124 26.68 -5.35 -9.12
C VAL A 124 25.24 -4.85 -9.19
N VAL A 125 24.30 -5.53 -8.53
CA VAL A 125 22.86 -5.20 -8.52
C VAL A 125 22.45 -4.68 -7.16
N PHE A 126 21.81 -3.52 -7.14
CA PHE A 126 21.43 -2.82 -5.92
C PHE A 126 19.91 -2.52 -5.82
N SER A 127 19.16 -2.84 -6.85
CA SER A 127 17.70 -2.69 -6.87
C SER A 127 16.99 -3.99 -6.49
N ASN A 128 15.77 -3.86 -5.98
CA ASN A 128 14.83 -4.97 -5.78
C ASN A 128 15.46 -6.24 -5.18
N CYS A 129 16.45 -6.05 -4.29
CA CYS A 129 17.15 -7.15 -3.63
C CYS A 129 16.17 -7.90 -2.73
N LEU A 130 16.19 -9.24 -2.82
CA LEU A 130 15.40 -10.09 -1.94
C LEU A 130 15.74 -9.83 -0.48
N ASN A 131 14.71 -9.76 0.34
CA ASN A 131 14.89 -9.69 1.78
C ASN A 131 15.15 -11.08 2.32
N THR A 132 16.34 -11.29 2.87
CA THR A 132 16.77 -12.57 3.44
C THR A 132 16.54 -12.65 4.94
N ASP A 133 16.01 -11.62 5.58
CA ASP A 133 15.61 -11.68 6.97
C ASP A 133 14.31 -12.48 7.10
N PRO A 134 14.35 -13.70 7.71
CA PRO A 134 13.15 -14.54 7.86
C PRO A 134 12.08 -13.90 8.75
N LYS A 135 12.43 -12.88 9.52
CA LYS A 135 11.50 -12.13 10.37
C LYS A 135 10.86 -10.95 9.66
N SER A 136 11.31 -10.64 8.46
CA SER A 136 10.76 -9.53 7.69
C SER A 136 9.56 -9.98 6.88
N ILE A 137 8.51 -9.18 6.90
CA ILE A 137 7.33 -9.35 6.04
C ILE A 137 7.56 -8.81 4.63
N PHE A 138 8.60 -8.00 4.43
CA PHE A 138 8.88 -7.43 3.12
C PHE A 138 9.56 -8.46 2.22
N PHE A 139 9.04 -8.62 1.02
CA PHE A 139 9.63 -9.48 0.01
C PHE A 139 10.97 -8.94 -0.50
N LEU A 140 11.03 -7.62 -0.69
CA LEU A 140 12.23 -6.91 -1.12
C LEU A 140 12.81 -6.04 0.00
N GLN A 141 14.11 -5.80 -0.04
CA GLN A 141 14.80 -4.92 0.89
C GLN A 141 14.35 -3.46 0.71
N ASP A 142 14.57 -2.63 1.74
CA ASP A 142 14.31 -1.21 1.65
C ASP A 142 15.19 -0.56 0.56
N TRP A 143 14.56 0.16 -0.34
CA TRP A 143 15.24 0.81 -1.46
C TRP A 143 16.29 1.83 -1.00
N ARG A 144 16.10 2.49 0.15
CA ARG A 144 17.06 3.46 0.69
C ARG A 144 18.38 2.78 1.06
N ARG A 145 18.28 1.61 1.70
CA ARG A 145 19.44 0.80 2.05
C ARG A 145 20.17 0.30 0.80
N THR A 146 19.44 -0.18 -0.18
CA THR A 146 20.01 -0.71 -1.40
C THR A 146 20.61 0.39 -2.28
N TYR A 147 19.95 1.55 -2.36
CA TYR A 147 20.49 2.73 -3.05
C TYR A 147 21.76 3.29 -2.37
N GLY A 148 21.80 3.31 -1.04
CA GLY A 148 23.02 3.59 -0.30
C GLY A 148 24.18 2.66 -0.66
N GLY A 149 23.89 1.36 -0.83
CA GLY A 149 24.82 0.36 -1.35
C GLY A 149 25.32 0.66 -2.76
N PHE A 150 24.43 1.09 -3.66
CA PHE A 150 24.77 1.53 -5.01
C PHE A 150 25.74 2.73 -5.00
N SER A 151 25.43 3.76 -4.24
CA SER A 151 26.29 4.94 -4.10
C SER A 151 27.65 4.61 -3.51
N THR A 152 27.69 3.74 -2.47
CA THR A 152 28.95 3.29 -1.87
C THR A 152 29.81 2.50 -2.86
N ARG A 153 29.20 1.64 -3.68
CA ARG A 153 29.92 0.88 -4.70
C ARG A 153 30.47 1.80 -5.79
N LEU A 154 29.69 2.80 -6.21
CA LEU A 154 30.10 3.80 -7.17
C LEU A 154 31.32 4.59 -6.65
N ALA A 155 31.28 5.04 -5.39
CA ALA A 155 32.41 5.72 -4.74
C ALA A 155 33.69 4.84 -4.74
N ARG A 156 33.56 3.53 -4.49
CA ARG A 156 34.71 2.59 -4.56
C ARG A 156 35.31 2.49 -5.96
N HIS A 157 34.49 2.52 -7.01
CA HIS A 157 34.98 2.50 -8.38
C HIS A 157 35.73 3.79 -8.73
N LEU A 158 35.25 4.96 -8.28
CA LEU A 158 35.96 6.22 -8.44
C LEU A 158 37.30 6.19 -7.69
N ALA A 159 37.31 5.76 -6.43
CA ALA A 159 38.54 5.61 -5.65
C ALA A 159 39.56 4.66 -6.29
N ALA A 160 39.10 3.68 -7.10
CA ALA A 160 39.98 2.78 -7.88
C ALA A 160 40.43 3.38 -9.22
N GLY A 161 40.14 4.66 -9.48
CA GLY A 161 40.51 5.41 -10.68
C GLY A 161 39.60 5.24 -11.88
N ASN A 162 38.41 4.65 -11.71
CA ASN A 162 37.43 4.51 -12.79
C ASN A 162 36.54 5.75 -12.86
N HIS A 163 37.04 6.85 -13.42
CA HIS A 163 36.35 8.14 -13.50
C HIS A 163 35.50 8.32 -14.76
N TRP A 164 35.75 7.53 -15.81
CA TRP A 164 34.94 7.55 -17.01
C TRP A 164 33.70 6.68 -16.83
N ILE A 165 32.50 7.25 -17.02
CA ILE A 165 31.23 6.60 -16.77
C ILE A 165 30.36 6.66 -18.03
N ALA A 166 29.91 5.49 -18.49
CA ALA A 166 28.82 5.38 -19.43
C ALA A 166 27.53 5.12 -18.68
N HIS A 167 26.53 5.97 -18.93
CA HIS A 167 25.21 5.86 -18.38
C HIS A 167 24.25 5.30 -19.42
N PHE A 168 23.56 4.21 -19.04
CA PHE A 168 22.51 3.60 -19.82
C PHE A 168 21.18 3.63 -19.10
N ASP A 169 20.11 3.75 -19.87
CA ASP A 169 18.74 3.55 -19.48
C ASP A 169 18.08 2.63 -20.52
N LEU A 170 17.19 1.75 -20.14
CA LEU A 170 16.50 0.85 -21.06
C LEU A 170 15.16 1.46 -21.46
N ALA A 171 14.89 1.48 -22.77
CA ALA A 171 13.65 2.06 -23.31
C ALA A 171 12.46 1.18 -22.93
N ALA A 172 11.48 1.77 -22.22
CA ALA A 172 10.24 1.10 -21.84
C ALA A 172 10.45 -0.31 -21.25
N PHE A 173 11.45 -0.47 -20.36
CA PHE A 173 11.97 -1.76 -19.92
C PHE A 173 10.87 -2.76 -19.56
N TYR A 174 9.97 -2.40 -18.65
CA TYR A 174 8.87 -3.27 -18.22
C TYR A 174 7.92 -3.67 -19.37
N GLU A 175 7.78 -2.81 -20.36
CA GLU A 175 6.87 -3.01 -21.49
C GLU A 175 7.50 -3.87 -22.61
N THR A 176 8.85 -3.99 -22.64
CA THR A 176 9.58 -4.66 -23.73
C THR A 176 10.16 -6.03 -23.35
N ILE A 177 10.02 -6.45 -22.09
CA ILE A 177 10.49 -7.78 -21.64
C ILE A 177 9.82 -8.88 -22.46
N SER A 178 10.60 -9.62 -23.26
CA SER A 178 10.11 -10.74 -24.05
C SER A 178 9.73 -11.93 -23.16
N HIS A 179 8.49 -12.42 -23.27
CA HIS A 179 8.03 -13.58 -22.49
C HIS A 179 8.80 -14.85 -22.87
N ARG A 180 9.24 -14.99 -24.13
CA ARG A 180 10.08 -16.12 -24.56
C ARG A 180 11.47 -16.07 -23.97
N ALA A 181 12.10 -14.90 -23.98
CA ALA A 181 13.40 -14.71 -23.36
C ALA A 181 13.33 -14.95 -21.84
N LEU A 182 12.31 -14.42 -21.19
CA LEU A 182 12.05 -14.65 -19.77
C LEU A 182 11.90 -16.15 -19.46
N GLN A 183 11.12 -16.87 -20.26
CA GLN A 183 10.95 -18.32 -20.13
C GLN A 183 12.29 -19.06 -20.22
N SER A 184 13.16 -18.68 -21.18
CA SER A 184 14.48 -19.28 -21.36
C SER A 184 15.41 -19.03 -20.15
N ILE A 185 15.39 -17.81 -19.61
CA ILE A 185 16.18 -17.41 -18.44
C ILE A 185 15.77 -18.22 -17.21
N VAL A 186 14.48 -18.37 -17.00
CA VAL A 186 13.95 -19.10 -15.85
C VAL A 186 14.19 -20.61 -15.97
N ALA A 187 14.03 -21.17 -17.15
CA ALA A 187 14.36 -22.59 -17.39
C ALA A 187 15.82 -22.91 -17.05
N ARG A 188 16.75 -22.03 -17.40
CA ARG A 188 18.18 -22.14 -17.01
C ARG A 188 18.38 -22.06 -15.50
N SER A 189 17.49 -21.41 -14.79
CA SER A 189 17.56 -21.22 -13.35
C SER A 189 16.88 -22.34 -12.55
N GLY A 190 16.51 -23.46 -13.20
CA GLY A 190 15.87 -24.61 -12.55
C GLY A 190 14.37 -24.41 -12.27
N GLY A 191 13.73 -23.45 -12.90
CA GLY A 191 12.28 -23.27 -12.83
C GLY A 191 11.51 -24.36 -13.57
N SER A 192 10.32 -24.75 -13.07
CA SER A 192 9.45 -25.72 -13.77
C SER A 192 8.96 -25.13 -15.09
N SER A 193 9.18 -25.84 -16.19
CA SER A 193 8.71 -25.42 -17.51
C SER A 193 7.18 -25.29 -17.60
N GLU A 194 6.45 -26.08 -16.83
CA GLU A 194 4.98 -26.03 -16.80
C GLU A 194 4.43 -24.81 -16.09
N VAL A 195 5.02 -24.43 -14.95
CA VAL A 195 4.69 -23.20 -14.23
C VAL A 195 4.95 -21.99 -15.15
N TRP A 196 6.03 -22.04 -15.93
CA TRP A 196 6.38 -20.93 -16.84
C TRP A 196 5.48 -20.80 -18.05
N LYS A 197 5.00 -21.91 -18.60
CA LYS A 197 3.96 -21.84 -19.64
C LYS A 197 2.72 -21.13 -19.12
N LEU A 198 2.32 -21.45 -17.92
CA LEU A 198 1.16 -20.85 -17.26
C LEU A 198 1.38 -19.34 -16.99
N ILE A 199 2.53 -18.97 -16.42
CA ILE A 199 2.89 -17.57 -16.17
C ILE A 199 2.92 -16.77 -17.47
N ARG A 200 3.43 -17.33 -18.56
CA ARG A 200 3.43 -16.67 -19.85
C ARG A 200 2.02 -16.38 -20.35
N GLU A 201 1.11 -17.35 -20.26
CA GLU A 201 -0.30 -17.15 -20.61
C GLU A 201 -0.91 -16.01 -19.76
N TRP A 202 -0.61 -15.98 -18.46
CA TRP A 202 -1.10 -14.94 -17.54
C TRP A 202 -0.47 -13.57 -17.80
N LEU A 203 0.82 -13.52 -18.04
CA LEU A 203 1.51 -12.27 -18.40
C LEU A 203 0.88 -11.65 -19.67
N CYS A 204 0.52 -12.46 -20.68
CA CYS A 204 -0.19 -11.96 -21.85
C CYS A 204 -1.51 -11.25 -21.48
N VAL A 205 -2.23 -11.75 -20.49
CA VAL A 205 -3.47 -11.11 -19.98
C VAL A 205 -3.14 -9.86 -19.17
N TRP A 206 -2.19 -9.94 -18.24
CA TRP A 206 -1.84 -8.84 -17.34
C TRP A 206 -1.13 -7.67 -18.02
N THR A 207 -0.54 -7.89 -19.18
CA THR A 207 0.10 -6.84 -20.00
C THR A 207 -0.81 -6.26 -21.05
N SER A 208 -1.85 -6.98 -21.50
CA SER A 208 -2.88 -6.43 -22.37
C SER A 208 -3.88 -5.60 -21.57
N GLY A 209 -4.26 -4.43 -22.07
CA GLY A 209 -5.39 -3.68 -21.50
C GLY A 209 -6.73 -4.38 -21.81
N ALA A 210 -7.80 -4.02 -21.10
CA ALA A 210 -9.15 -4.51 -21.39
C ALA A 210 -9.53 -4.20 -22.86
N GLY A 211 -9.81 -5.25 -23.62
CA GLY A 211 -10.08 -5.14 -25.06
C GLY A 211 -8.84 -4.94 -25.94
N GLY A 212 -7.63 -5.02 -25.36
CA GLY A 212 -6.37 -5.00 -26.10
C GLY A 212 -6.04 -6.34 -26.76
N ILE A 213 -5.19 -6.31 -27.77
CA ILE A 213 -4.63 -7.52 -28.37
C ILE A 213 -3.64 -8.13 -27.40
N PRO A 214 -3.74 -9.44 -27.08
CA PRO A 214 -2.73 -10.11 -26.25
C PRO A 214 -1.35 -10.00 -26.91
N VAL A 215 -0.36 -9.59 -26.12
CA VAL A 215 1.03 -9.47 -26.58
C VAL A 215 1.90 -10.44 -25.81
N ASP A 216 2.99 -10.93 -26.43
CA ASP A 216 3.94 -11.87 -25.80
C ASP A 216 5.18 -11.17 -25.25
N HIS A 217 5.03 -9.93 -24.86
CA HIS A 217 6.05 -9.11 -24.22
C HIS A 217 5.45 -8.21 -23.14
N GLY A 218 6.31 -7.71 -22.26
CA GLY A 218 5.98 -6.84 -21.15
C GLY A 218 5.61 -7.60 -19.88
N ILE A 219 5.78 -6.91 -18.75
CA ILE A 219 5.32 -7.32 -17.44
C ILE A 219 4.48 -6.21 -16.80
N PRO A 220 3.48 -6.53 -15.97
CA PRO A 220 2.61 -5.50 -15.42
C PRO A 220 3.41 -4.56 -14.49
N GLN A 221 3.50 -3.28 -14.82
CA GLN A 221 4.19 -2.30 -13.99
C GLN A 221 3.30 -1.91 -12.80
N GLY A 222 3.81 -2.10 -11.58
CA GLY A 222 3.12 -1.80 -10.31
C GLY A 222 3.19 -2.93 -9.28
N PRO A 223 2.90 -4.21 -9.60
CA PRO A 223 3.06 -5.30 -8.63
C PRO A 223 4.52 -5.54 -8.23
N VAL A 224 4.77 -5.78 -6.93
CA VAL A 224 6.11 -6.11 -6.38
C VAL A 224 6.72 -7.35 -7.04
N ALA A 225 5.88 -8.32 -7.39
CA ALA A 225 6.30 -9.50 -8.13
C ALA A 225 6.95 -9.16 -9.48
N SER A 226 6.47 -8.11 -10.15
CA SER A 226 7.06 -7.64 -11.41
C SER A 226 8.47 -7.10 -11.22
N ASP A 227 8.73 -6.38 -10.12
CA ASP A 227 10.06 -5.85 -9.81
C ASP A 227 11.07 -6.99 -9.67
N PHE A 228 10.67 -8.08 -9.00
CA PHE A 228 11.50 -9.28 -8.90
C PHE A 228 11.70 -9.99 -10.24
N ILE A 229 10.65 -10.11 -11.06
CA ILE A 229 10.74 -10.72 -12.40
C ILE A 229 11.65 -9.90 -13.32
N ALA A 230 11.59 -8.56 -13.22
CA ALA A 230 12.47 -7.65 -13.95
C ALA A 230 13.94 -7.89 -13.62
N GLU A 231 14.27 -8.11 -12.33
CA GLU A 231 15.63 -8.43 -11.91
C GLU A 231 16.10 -9.78 -12.44
N ILE A 232 15.24 -10.80 -12.44
CA ILE A 232 15.56 -12.11 -13.04
C ILE A 232 15.84 -11.96 -14.53
N PHE A 233 15.10 -11.12 -15.23
CA PHE A 233 15.29 -10.91 -16.66
C PHE A 233 16.66 -10.32 -16.99
N LEU A 234 17.20 -9.47 -16.13
CA LEU A 234 18.52 -8.82 -16.33
C LEU A 234 19.72 -9.67 -15.90
N LEU A 235 19.51 -10.83 -15.26
CA LEU A 235 20.62 -11.69 -14.80
C LEU A 235 21.65 -12.06 -15.88
N PRO A 236 21.24 -12.46 -17.10
CA PRO A 236 22.21 -12.80 -18.14
C PRO A 236 23.09 -11.62 -18.53
N LEU A 237 22.55 -10.41 -18.46
CA LEU A 237 23.31 -9.17 -18.70
C LEU A 237 24.35 -8.97 -17.59
N ASP A 238 23.93 -9.12 -16.32
CA ASP A 238 24.82 -9.01 -15.18
C ASP A 238 25.98 -10.04 -15.25
N GLU A 239 25.63 -11.29 -15.57
CA GLU A 239 26.59 -12.37 -15.72
C GLU A 239 27.63 -12.10 -16.85
N ALA A 240 27.17 -11.58 -17.99
CA ALA A 240 28.02 -11.24 -19.10
C ALA A 240 29.03 -10.14 -18.75
N MET A 241 28.57 -9.08 -18.08
CA MET A 241 29.38 -7.94 -17.68
C MET A 241 30.39 -8.32 -16.59
N VAL A 242 29.99 -9.14 -15.62
CA VAL A 242 30.88 -9.67 -14.58
C VAL A 242 31.96 -10.60 -15.21
N LYS A 243 31.55 -11.50 -16.12
CA LYS A 243 32.48 -12.40 -16.83
C LYS A 243 33.50 -11.65 -17.68
N ALA A 244 33.07 -10.52 -18.27
CA ALA A 244 33.97 -9.65 -19.04
C ALA A 244 34.95 -8.85 -18.16
N GLY A 245 34.81 -8.90 -16.82
CA GLY A 245 35.65 -8.16 -15.88
C GLY A 245 35.43 -6.64 -15.94
N ILE A 246 34.30 -6.20 -16.48
CA ILE A 246 33.99 -4.80 -16.67
C ILE A 246 33.43 -4.21 -15.34
N PRO A 247 33.96 -3.08 -14.84
CA PRO A 247 33.37 -2.35 -13.75
C PRO A 247 31.94 -1.91 -14.12
N TYR A 248 30.95 -2.56 -13.50
CA TYR A 248 29.54 -2.47 -13.84
C TYR A 248 28.69 -2.46 -12.58
N ILE A 249 27.71 -1.58 -12.54
CA ILE A 249 26.69 -1.53 -11.48
C ILE A 249 25.34 -1.10 -12.07
N ARG A 250 24.26 -1.57 -11.49
CA ARG A 250 22.92 -1.10 -11.88
C ARG A 250 21.93 -0.97 -10.72
N TYR A 251 20.96 -0.12 -10.97
CA TYR A 251 19.78 0.06 -10.14
C TYR A 251 18.53 -0.01 -11.04
N VAL A 252 17.86 -1.17 -11.10
CA VAL A 252 16.82 -1.53 -12.09
C VAL A 252 17.38 -1.39 -13.52
N ASP A 253 16.82 -0.52 -14.32
CA ASP A 253 17.20 -0.18 -15.70
C ASP A 253 18.22 0.97 -15.78
N ASP A 254 18.58 1.57 -14.64
CA ASP A 254 19.64 2.57 -14.54
C ASP A 254 21.00 1.90 -14.37
N ILE A 255 21.76 1.83 -15.48
CA ILE A 255 23.02 1.09 -15.57
C ILE A 255 24.19 2.06 -15.67
N ARG A 256 25.27 1.76 -14.92
CA ARG A 256 26.56 2.45 -14.99
C ARG A 256 27.65 1.46 -15.37
N VAL A 257 28.39 1.78 -16.41
CA VAL A 257 29.63 1.12 -16.79
C VAL A 257 30.77 2.09 -16.55
N LEU A 258 31.84 1.64 -15.91
CA LEU A 258 32.93 2.52 -15.50
C LEU A 258 34.27 2.01 -16.05
N ALA A 259 35.21 2.93 -16.29
CA ALA A 259 36.56 2.62 -16.70
C ALA A 259 37.54 3.74 -16.34
N ARG A 260 38.83 3.47 -16.51
CA ARG A 260 39.89 4.46 -16.28
C ARG A 260 40.07 5.43 -17.44
N THR A 261 39.74 5.00 -18.67
CA THR A 261 39.84 5.86 -19.86
C THR A 261 38.52 5.91 -20.63
N GLU A 262 38.35 6.96 -21.43
CA GLU A 262 37.18 7.10 -22.28
C GLU A 262 37.07 5.96 -23.30
N GLU A 263 38.18 5.53 -23.89
CA GLU A 263 38.19 4.44 -24.85
C GLU A 263 37.70 3.15 -24.22
N GLN A 264 38.19 2.82 -23.01
CA GLN A 264 37.79 1.61 -22.29
C GLN A 264 36.27 1.63 -21.97
N VAL A 265 35.73 2.77 -21.48
CA VAL A 265 34.29 2.85 -21.15
C VAL A 265 33.45 2.75 -22.41
N ARG A 266 33.88 3.30 -23.54
CA ARG A 266 33.18 3.16 -24.82
C ARG A 266 33.19 1.71 -25.33
N LYS A 267 34.32 1.00 -25.25
CA LYS A 267 34.38 -0.43 -25.57
C LYS A 267 33.46 -1.27 -24.68
N ALA A 268 33.46 -0.99 -23.38
CA ALA A 268 32.60 -1.67 -22.43
C ALA A 268 31.08 -1.35 -22.68
N ALA A 269 30.79 -0.12 -23.07
CA ALA A 269 29.44 0.28 -23.45
C ALA A 269 28.92 -0.46 -24.69
N ILE A 270 29.78 -0.68 -25.70
CA ILE A 270 29.42 -1.49 -26.87
C ILE A 270 29.12 -2.94 -26.48
N ILE A 271 29.91 -3.54 -25.59
CA ILE A 271 29.68 -4.91 -25.10
C ILE A 271 28.29 -4.98 -24.42
N LEU A 272 28.00 -4.01 -23.54
CA LEU A 272 26.70 -3.92 -22.88
C LEU A 272 25.56 -3.79 -23.89
N GLU A 273 25.69 -2.91 -24.88
CA GLU A 273 24.68 -2.73 -25.93
C GLU A 273 24.43 -4.02 -26.70
N MET A 274 25.48 -4.74 -27.07
CA MET A 274 25.34 -6.02 -27.79
C MET A 274 24.62 -7.07 -26.94
N GLU A 275 24.92 -7.15 -25.65
CA GLU A 275 24.20 -8.06 -24.74
C GLU A 275 22.73 -7.60 -24.55
N CYS A 276 22.45 -6.32 -24.45
CA CYS A 276 21.08 -5.82 -24.44
C CYS A 276 20.31 -6.30 -25.66
N ARG A 277 20.87 -6.12 -26.86
CA ARG A 277 20.26 -6.55 -28.12
C ARG A 277 20.02 -8.06 -28.18
N ARG A 278 20.96 -8.86 -27.65
CA ARG A 278 20.84 -10.31 -27.57
C ARG A 278 19.58 -10.75 -26.78
N TRP A 279 19.21 -9.99 -25.79
CA TRP A 279 18.05 -10.26 -24.93
C TRP A 279 16.80 -9.41 -25.33
N SER A 280 16.83 -8.82 -26.53
CA SER A 280 15.75 -7.94 -27.05
C SER A 280 15.51 -6.70 -26.19
N LEU A 281 16.51 -6.25 -25.44
CA LEU A 281 16.49 -4.99 -24.72
C LEU A 281 16.96 -3.85 -25.62
N ILE A 282 16.37 -2.68 -25.45
CA ILE A 282 16.67 -1.51 -26.28
C ILE A 282 17.26 -0.41 -25.39
N PRO A 283 18.56 -0.10 -25.49
CA PRO A 283 19.12 1.07 -24.82
C PRO A 283 18.47 2.36 -25.34
N GLN A 284 18.14 3.25 -24.43
CA GLN A 284 17.54 4.54 -24.77
C GLN A 284 18.63 5.53 -25.21
N SER A 285 18.83 5.67 -26.49
CA SER A 285 19.92 6.48 -27.07
C SER A 285 19.90 7.96 -26.61
N SER A 286 18.72 8.54 -26.39
CA SER A 286 18.58 9.92 -25.91
C SER A 286 19.05 10.15 -24.47
N LYS A 287 19.19 9.08 -23.69
CA LYS A 287 19.70 9.10 -22.32
C LYS A 287 21.10 8.52 -22.17
N PHE A 288 21.64 7.93 -23.24
CA PHE A 288 23.00 7.43 -23.24
C PHE A 288 23.99 8.61 -23.16
N SER A 289 24.93 8.53 -22.24
CA SER A 289 26.01 9.52 -22.12
C SER A 289 27.28 8.87 -21.63
N VAL A 290 28.42 9.38 -22.12
CA VAL A 290 29.76 9.07 -21.60
C VAL A 290 30.34 10.36 -21.05
N ARG A 291 30.78 10.34 -19.79
CA ARG A 291 31.31 11.51 -19.12
C ARG A 291 32.41 11.16 -18.13
N TYR A 292 33.25 12.13 -17.85
CA TYR A 292 34.19 12.08 -16.75
C TYR A 292 33.49 12.56 -15.47
N ALA A 293 33.64 11.83 -14.38
CA ALA A 293 33.09 12.16 -13.07
C ALA A 293 34.23 12.34 -12.07
N GLU A 294 34.42 13.55 -11.60
CA GLU A 294 35.41 13.84 -10.58
C GLU A 294 34.94 13.41 -9.19
N THR A 295 33.67 13.68 -8.93
CA THR A 295 33.04 13.44 -7.64
C THR A 295 31.95 12.35 -7.70
N LEU A 296 31.54 11.87 -6.53
CA LEU A 296 30.41 10.94 -6.43
C LEU A 296 29.11 11.60 -6.92
N ALA A 297 28.93 12.88 -6.66
CA ALA A 297 27.75 13.63 -7.13
C ALA A 297 27.69 13.66 -8.66
N ASP A 298 28.84 13.90 -9.33
CA ASP A 298 28.93 13.85 -10.79
C ASP A 298 28.59 12.41 -11.28
N ALA A 299 29.10 11.39 -10.60
CA ALA A 299 28.91 9.98 -10.98
C ALA A 299 27.45 9.54 -10.82
N VAL A 300 26.81 9.91 -9.74
CA VAL A 300 25.37 9.60 -9.48
C VAL A 300 24.48 10.44 -10.40
N GLY A 301 24.87 11.67 -10.70
CA GLY A 301 24.08 12.59 -11.52
C GLY A 301 22.77 13.04 -10.86
N THR A 302 22.69 12.92 -9.54
CA THR A 302 21.61 13.42 -8.69
C THR A 302 22.17 14.38 -7.65
N LEU A 303 21.40 15.39 -7.31
CA LEU A 303 21.74 16.27 -6.20
C LEU A 303 21.83 15.47 -4.89
N PRO A 304 22.63 15.90 -3.91
CA PRO A 304 22.71 15.24 -2.60
C PRO A 304 21.33 14.98 -2.02
N SER A 305 21.16 13.88 -1.29
CA SER A 305 19.88 13.58 -0.66
C SER A 305 19.49 14.72 0.29
N ILE A 306 18.19 14.94 0.45
CA ILE A 306 17.69 16.00 1.35
C ILE A 306 18.13 15.73 2.80
N ALA A 307 18.24 14.45 3.19
CA ALA A 307 18.78 14.07 4.49
C ALA A 307 20.23 14.53 4.67
N GLU A 308 21.07 14.45 3.62
CA GLU A 308 22.44 14.94 3.63
C GLU A 308 22.50 16.48 3.65
N SER A 309 21.58 17.16 2.97
CA SER A 309 21.56 18.63 2.90
C SER A 309 20.92 19.30 4.12
N THR A 310 20.01 18.62 4.82
CA THR A 310 19.28 19.18 5.98
C THR A 310 19.78 18.66 7.33
N GLY A 311 20.65 17.65 7.34
CA GLY A 311 21.12 17.00 8.59
C GLY A 311 20.01 16.28 9.39
N ARG A 312 18.81 16.17 8.85
CA ARG A 312 17.65 15.56 9.51
C ARG A 312 17.47 14.11 9.08
N THR A 313 17.54 13.22 10.05
CA THR A 313 17.31 11.78 9.87
C THR A 313 15.86 11.34 10.10
N ASP A 314 15.00 12.22 10.65
CA ASP A 314 13.59 11.94 10.91
C ASP A 314 12.73 12.19 9.66
N ASP A 315 12.32 11.11 9.03
CA ASP A 315 11.51 11.09 7.81
C ASP A 315 10.05 11.59 7.99
N GLU A 316 9.60 11.87 9.22
CA GLU A 316 8.19 12.16 9.54
C GLU A 316 7.94 13.55 10.15
N ALA A 317 8.97 14.32 10.46
CA ALA A 317 8.77 15.64 11.05
C ALA A 317 8.19 16.65 10.05
N GLU A 318 7.13 17.33 10.44
CA GLU A 318 6.58 18.48 9.69
C GLU A 318 7.63 19.59 9.59
N LEU A 319 7.77 20.17 8.39
CA LEU A 319 8.71 21.26 8.14
C LEU A 319 8.07 22.58 8.59
N ASP A 320 8.83 23.42 9.27
CA ASP A 320 8.43 24.81 9.47
C ASP A 320 8.30 25.55 8.12
N GLU A 321 7.50 26.61 8.08
CA GLU A 321 7.16 27.29 6.83
C GLU A 321 8.38 27.89 6.11
N GLU A 322 9.34 28.42 6.85
CA GLU A 322 10.52 29.08 6.29
C GLU A 322 11.45 28.05 5.62
N THR A 323 11.77 26.98 6.34
CA THR A 323 12.55 25.84 5.81
C THR A 323 11.85 25.21 4.61
N ALA A 324 10.53 24.95 4.71
CA ALA A 324 9.74 24.38 3.62
C ALA A 324 9.80 25.26 2.37
N LEU A 325 9.63 26.58 2.52
CA LEU A 325 9.67 27.52 1.42
C LEU A 325 11.08 27.62 0.79
N ALA A 326 12.15 27.60 1.59
CA ALA A 326 13.52 27.59 1.11
C ALA A 326 13.81 26.35 0.26
N VAL A 327 13.54 25.16 0.80
CA VAL A 327 13.73 23.88 0.08
C VAL A 327 12.84 23.81 -1.17
N PHE A 328 11.61 24.34 -1.11
CA PHE A 328 10.73 24.39 -2.28
C PHE A 328 11.33 25.28 -3.38
N LYS A 329 11.88 26.46 -3.03
CA LYS A 329 12.52 27.36 -3.99
C LYS A 329 13.76 26.75 -4.62
N ASP A 330 14.57 26.03 -3.84
CA ASP A 330 15.73 25.30 -4.36
C ASP A 330 15.35 24.17 -5.32
N ALA A 331 14.15 23.61 -5.16
CA ALA A 331 13.63 22.55 -6.02
C ALA A 331 13.09 23.05 -7.37
N ILE A 332 12.94 24.37 -7.54
CA ILE A 332 12.35 24.98 -8.73
C ILE A 332 13.23 26.12 -9.26
N GLY A 333 13.09 26.45 -10.55
CA GLY A 333 13.83 27.57 -11.13
C GLY A 333 13.45 27.87 -12.57
N GLY A 334 14.08 28.95 -13.11
CA GLY A 334 13.90 29.34 -14.50
C GLY A 334 12.64 30.18 -14.79
N LEU A 335 12.59 30.71 -16.00
CA LEU A 335 11.44 31.41 -16.57
C LEU A 335 11.20 30.82 -17.96
N PRO A 336 10.08 30.08 -18.19
CA PRO A 336 9.02 29.77 -17.23
C PRO A 336 9.47 28.83 -16.10
N LEU A 337 8.74 28.87 -14.98
CA LEU A 337 9.05 28.10 -13.77
C LEU A 337 9.08 26.59 -14.07
N ARG A 338 10.17 25.92 -13.69
CA ARG A 338 10.41 24.51 -13.93
C ARG A 338 10.79 23.79 -12.63
N VAL A 339 10.51 22.50 -12.58
CA VAL A 339 11.01 21.62 -11.52
C VAL A 339 12.42 21.19 -11.88
N LEU A 340 13.39 21.58 -11.03
CA LEU A 340 14.81 21.23 -11.15
C LEU A 340 15.11 19.94 -10.38
N ASP A 341 14.56 19.82 -9.17
CA ASP A 341 14.70 18.64 -8.33
C ASP A 341 13.32 18.12 -7.89
N LYS A 342 12.89 17.03 -8.56
CA LYS A 342 11.62 16.36 -8.27
C LYS A 342 11.55 15.77 -6.85
N SER A 343 12.69 15.30 -6.33
CA SER A 343 12.76 14.65 -5.02
C SER A 343 12.56 15.65 -3.90
N ARG A 344 13.26 16.80 -3.97
CA ARG A 344 13.08 17.92 -3.04
C ARG A 344 11.67 18.49 -3.11
N LEU A 345 11.15 18.71 -4.32
CA LEU A 345 9.78 19.20 -4.50
C LEU A 345 8.77 18.30 -3.80
N ARG A 346 8.84 17.00 -4.06
CA ARG A 346 7.93 16.02 -3.45
C ARG A 346 8.12 15.93 -1.93
N PHE A 347 9.35 15.95 -1.47
CA PHE A 347 9.66 15.95 -0.04
C PHE A 347 8.96 17.10 0.69
N VAL A 348 9.05 18.31 0.17
CA VAL A 348 8.39 19.48 0.77
C VAL A 348 6.87 19.34 0.71
N LEU A 349 6.31 19.05 -0.46
CA LEU A 349 4.87 18.98 -0.65
C LEU A 349 4.16 17.98 0.26
N TYR A 350 4.88 16.95 0.72
CA TYR A 350 4.30 15.96 1.64
C TYR A 350 4.52 16.27 3.12
N ARG A 351 5.36 17.28 3.44
CA ARG A 351 5.75 17.60 4.83
C ARG A 351 5.49 19.05 5.23
N ALA A 352 5.25 19.92 4.27
CA ALA A 352 4.93 21.30 4.57
C ALA A 352 3.48 21.44 5.03
N GLY A 353 3.29 22.16 6.10
CA GLY A 353 1.99 22.67 6.51
C GLY A 353 1.41 23.67 5.48
N PRO A 354 0.12 24.04 5.61
CA PRO A 354 -0.52 24.96 4.70
C PRO A 354 0.18 26.35 4.68
N SER A 355 0.79 26.72 3.55
CA SER A 355 1.44 28.03 3.33
C SER A 355 0.86 28.72 2.09
N PRO A 356 0.44 30.00 2.17
CA PRO A 356 -0.03 30.76 1.03
C PRO A 356 1.05 30.90 -0.08
N LYS A 357 2.33 31.01 0.30
CA LYS A 357 3.44 31.16 -0.64
C LYS A 357 3.69 29.88 -1.42
N ILE A 358 3.80 28.72 -0.73
CA ILE A 358 3.99 27.40 -1.35
C ILE A 358 2.77 27.05 -2.20
N ARG A 359 1.54 27.31 -1.70
CA ARG A 359 0.30 27.16 -2.47
C ARG A 359 0.34 27.92 -3.79
N GLY A 360 0.74 29.20 -3.74
CA GLY A 360 0.83 30.04 -4.93
C GLY A 360 1.80 29.49 -5.97
N LEU A 361 2.96 28.99 -5.56
CA LEU A 361 3.95 28.36 -6.44
C LEU A 361 3.43 27.03 -6.99
N THR A 362 2.82 26.19 -6.15
CA THR A 362 2.21 24.94 -6.55
C THR A 362 1.14 25.13 -7.64
N LEU A 363 0.24 26.13 -7.48
CA LEU A 363 -0.79 26.44 -8.47
C LEU A 363 -0.22 26.97 -9.79
N LYS A 364 0.97 27.58 -9.78
CA LYS A 364 1.69 28.00 -11.00
C LYS A 364 2.31 26.80 -11.73
N LEU A 365 2.88 25.84 -10.99
CA LEU A 365 3.52 24.64 -11.57
C LEU A 365 2.52 23.62 -12.10
N LEU A 366 1.34 23.53 -11.49
CA LEU A 366 0.35 22.48 -11.75
C LEU A 366 0.02 22.28 -13.24
N PRO A 367 -0.20 23.30 -14.09
CA PRO A 367 -0.51 23.09 -15.51
C PRO A 367 0.67 22.56 -16.33
N SER A 368 1.90 22.92 -15.98
CA SER A 368 3.12 22.60 -16.74
C SER A 368 3.81 21.33 -16.29
N HIS A 369 3.51 20.84 -15.06
CA HIS A 369 4.12 19.66 -14.44
C HIS A 369 3.08 18.64 -13.99
N PRO A 370 2.28 18.06 -14.93
CA PRO A 370 1.24 17.10 -14.62
C PRO A 370 1.77 15.81 -13.98
N GLU A 371 3.06 15.50 -14.14
CA GLU A 371 3.75 14.35 -13.54
C GLU A 371 3.83 14.40 -12.00
N HIS A 372 3.55 15.54 -11.41
CA HIS A 372 3.57 15.75 -9.96
C HIS A 372 2.19 15.96 -9.35
N ILE A 373 1.11 15.70 -10.12
CA ILE A 373 -0.27 15.96 -9.67
C ILE A 373 -0.59 15.32 -8.33
N ASP A 374 -0.10 14.12 -8.06
CA ASP A 374 -0.31 13.42 -6.80
C ASP A 374 0.27 14.19 -5.59
N ALA A 375 1.49 14.73 -5.72
CA ALA A 375 2.11 15.53 -4.68
C ALA A 375 1.43 16.90 -4.53
N PHE A 376 1.05 17.51 -5.65
CA PHE A 376 0.29 18.75 -5.64
C PHE A 376 -1.07 18.57 -4.98
N ALA A 377 -1.80 17.50 -5.33
CA ALA A 377 -3.09 17.20 -4.73
C ALA A 377 -2.97 16.92 -3.22
N ALA A 378 -1.99 16.11 -2.82
CA ALA A 378 -1.71 15.81 -1.41
C ALA A 378 -1.43 17.08 -0.58
N TYR A 379 -0.70 18.04 -1.15
CA TYR A 379 -0.45 19.31 -0.49
C TYR A 379 -1.67 20.22 -0.47
N LEU A 380 -2.34 20.39 -1.63
CA LEU A 380 -3.47 21.31 -1.77
C LEU A 380 -4.68 20.90 -0.95
N GLN A 381 -4.92 19.61 -0.71
CA GLN A 381 -6.02 19.13 0.12
C GLN A 381 -5.97 19.59 1.59
N ASN A 382 -4.78 19.97 2.08
CA ASN A 382 -4.60 20.48 3.44
C ASN A 382 -5.09 21.94 3.62
N HIS A 383 -5.48 22.61 2.54
CA HIS A 383 -5.98 23.99 2.56
C HIS A 383 -7.50 24.02 2.58
N SER A 384 -8.12 24.18 3.73
CA SER A 384 -9.59 24.30 3.85
C SER A 384 -10.15 25.51 3.08
N LYS A 385 -11.24 25.30 2.33
CA LYS A 385 -12.05 26.34 1.66
C LYS A 385 -11.25 27.43 0.91
N SER A 386 -10.21 27.07 0.20
CA SER A 386 -9.33 28.00 -0.49
C SER A 386 -9.89 28.44 -1.85
N ARG A 387 -10.36 29.67 -1.95
CA ARG A 387 -10.79 30.29 -3.22
C ARG A 387 -9.76 30.20 -4.35
N PRO A 388 -8.45 30.52 -4.14
CA PRO A 388 -7.45 30.42 -5.20
C PRO A 388 -7.32 29.00 -5.78
N ILE A 389 -7.39 27.97 -4.93
CA ILE A 389 -7.35 26.57 -5.38
C ILE A 389 -8.59 26.26 -6.24
N MET A 390 -9.77 26.55 -5.74
CA MET A 390 -11.02 26.26 -6.46
C MET A 390 -11.13 27.01 -7.79
N ASN A 391 -10.71 28.28 -7.84
CA ASN A 391 -10.64 29.04 -9.10
C ASN A 391 -9.70 28.39 -10.12
N LYS A 392 -8.52 27.92 -9.69
CA LYS A 392 -7.57 27.23 -10.56
C LYS A 392 -8.11 25.89 -11.05
N ILE A 393 -8.70 25.09 -10.16
CA ILE A 393 -9.34 23.80 -10.52
C ILE A 393 -10.44 24.04 -11.55
N ARG A 394 -11.33 25.00 -11.30
CA ARG A 394 -12.43 25.33 -12.22
C ARG A 394 -11.91 25.76 -13.58
N ALA A 395 -10.89 26.61 -13.63
CA ALA A 395 -10.28 27.04 -14.88
C ALA A 395 -9.70 25.87 -15.69
N LEU A 396 -8.96 24.97 -15.03
CA LEU A 396 -8.37 23.80 -15.66
C LEU A 396 -9.44 22.81 -16.17
N LEU A 397 -10.44 22.50 -15.36
CA LEU A 397 -11.54 21.60 -15.73
C LEU A 397 -12.42 22.18 -16.85
N THR A 398 -12.54 23.50 -16.92
CA THR A 398 -13.29 24.18 -18.02
C THR A 398 -12.49 24.17 -19.31
N ALA A 399 -11.19 24.43 -19.24
CA ALA A 399 -10.31 24.40 -20.42
C ALA A 399 -10.11 22.98 -20.98
N GLY A 400 -10.29 21.96 -20.13
CA GLY A 400 -9.99 20.58 -20.44
C GLY A 400 -8.53 20.22 -20.10
N VAL A 401 -8.34 19.01 -19.60
CA VAL A 401 -7.04 18.47 -19.22
C VAL A 401 -6.74 17.26 -20.08
N PRO A 402 -5.55 17.17 -20.71
CA PRO A 402 -5.25 16.09 -21.66
C PRO A 402 -4.98 14.73 -20.98
N TYR A 403 -4.86 14.70 -19.66
CA TYR A 403 -4.53 13.49 -18.90
C TYR A 403 -5.68 13.13 -17.98
N ASP A 404 -6.37 12.03 -18.23
CA ASP A 404 -7.49 11.54 -17.39
C ASP A 404 -7.11 11.37 -15.92
N TYR A 405 -5.87 10.96 -15.66
CA TYR A 405 -5.37 10.83 -14.28
C TYR A 405 -5.31 12.19 -13.58
N VAL A 406 -4.78 13.21 -14.26
CA VAL A 406 -4.69 14.58 -13.71
C VAL A 406 -6.09 15.19 -13.54
N GLU A 407 -6.95 15.02 -14.53
CA GLU A 407 -8.34 15.49 -14.43
C GLU A 407 -9.07 14.81 -13.27
N GLY A 408 -8.86 13.51 -13.08
CA GLY A 408 -9.41 12.76 -11.94
C GLY A 408 -8.97 13.33 -10.59
N GLU A 409 -7.69 13.62 -10.41
CA GLU A 409 -7.19 14.22 -9.17
C GLU A 409 -7.77 15.63 -8.93
N LEU A 410 -7.98 16.42 -9.98
CA LEU A 410 -8.65 17.71 -9.85
C LEU A 410 -10.12 17.57 -9.43
N TRP A 411 -10.84 16.56 -9.92
CA TRP A 411 -12.21 16.26 -9.47
C TRP A 411 -12.26 15.81 -8.01
N LEU A 412 -11.28 15.01 -7.55
CA LEU A 412 -11.18 14.60 -6.15
C LEU A 412 -10.89 15.81 -5.24
N LEU A 413 -9.98 16.69 -5.64
CA LEU A 413 -9.73 17.95 -4.93
C LEU A 413 -10.98 18.82 -4.86
N ALA A 414 -11.72 18.94 -5.97
CA ALA A 414 -12.97 19.68 -6.00
C ALA A 414 -14.03 19.09 -5.07
N ALA A 415 -14.12 17.77 -5.00
CA ALA A 415 -15.00 17.08 -4.06
C ALA A 415 -14.63 17.34 -2.60
N HIS A 416 -13.34 17.40 -2.30
CA HIS A 416 -12.83 17.58 -0.94
C HIS A 416 -12.92 19.06 -0.47
N LEU A 417 -12.54 20.01 -1.32
CA LEU A 417 -12.35 21.42 -0.96
C LEU A 417 -13.54 22.32 -1.33
N GLY A 418 -14.41 21.87 -2.24
CA GLY A 418 -15.45 22.71 -2.82
C GLY A 418 -16.53 23.10 -1.83
N THR A 419 -16.86 24.38 -1.82
CA THR A 419 -18.09 24.87 -1.19
C THR A 419 -19.31 24.47 -2.04
N GLN A 420 -20.53 24.58 -1.48
CA GLN A 420 -21.75 24.29 -2.23
C GLN A 420 -21.85 25.07 -3.55
N ASN A 421 -21.40 26.33 -3.55
CA ASN A 421 -21.34 27.16 -4.75
C ASN A 421 -20.34 26.62 -5.79
N ASP A 422 -19.15 26.19 -5.32
CA ASP A 422 -18.14 25.59 -6.20
C ASP A 422 -18.63 24.29 -6.82
N LEU A 423 -19.24 23.42 -6.00
CA LEU A 423 -19.83 22.15 -6.45
C LEU A 423 -20.94 22.40 -7.49
N THR A 424 -21.80 23.38 -7.26
CA THR A 424 -22.87 23.76 -8.20
C THR A 424 -22.29 24.24 -9.54
N ALA A 425 -21.27 25.09 -9.51
CA ALA A 425 -20.62 25.60 -10.71
C ALA A 425 -19.94 24.47 -11.52
N LEU A 426 -19.33 23.50 -10.85
CA LEU A 426 -18.64 22.37 -11.47
C LEU A 426 -19.59 21.26 -11.94
N LEU A 427 -20.80 21.18 -11.37
CA LEU A 427 -21.75 20.10 -11.64
C LEU A 427 -22.18 20.05 -13.12
N ARG A 428 -22.27 21.20 -13.80
CA ARG A 428 -22.56 21.25 -15.25
C ARG A 428 -21.43 20.60 -16.05
N ILE A 429 -20.17 20.89 -15.71
CA ILE A 429 -18.99 20.31 -16.39
C ILE A 429 -18.95 18.80 -16.12
N ALA A 430 -19.13 18.38 -14.87
CA ALA A 430 -19.15 16.97 -14.48
C ALA A 430 -20.22 16.17 -15.23
N ARG A 431 -21.43 16.74 -15.39
CA ARG A 431 -22.53 16.11 -16.17
C ARG A 431 -22.18 15.97 -17.64
N GLY A 432 -21.47 16.94 -18.21
CA GLY A 432 -20.98 16.89 -19.58
C GLY A 432 -19.97 15.78 -19.80
N ARG A 433 -19.03 15.60 -18.86
CA ARG A 433 -18.01 14.52 -18.90
C ARG A 433 -18.65 13.13 -18.89
N VAL A 434 -19.65 12.90 -18.06
CA VAL A 434 -20.33 11.59 -17.97
C VAL A 434 -21.19 11.30 -19.20
N ARG A 435 -21.69 12.31 -19.88
CA ARG A 435 -22.60 12.15 -21.04
C ARG A 435 -21.88 11.73 -22.32
N PHE A 436 -20.62 12.14 -22.51
CA PHE A 436 -19.93 12.11 -23.79
C PHE A 436 -18.73 11.16 -23.85
N GLY A 437 -18.77 9.98 -23.27
CA GLY A 437 -17.69 9.04 -23.52
C GLY A 437 -17.56 7.87 -22.56
N ARG A 438 -16.71 6.92 -22.93
CA ARG A 438 -16.22 5.88 -22.02
C ARG A 438 -15.22 6.54 -21.08
N LEU A 439 -15.58 6.63 -19.82
CA LEU A 439 -14.69 7.17 -18.79
C LEU A 439 -13.60 6.15 -18.46
N SER A 440 -12.37 6.62 -18.36
CA SER A 440 -11.28 5.84 -17.77
C SER A 440 -11.52 5.59 -16.28
N PHE A 441 -10.81 4.62 -15.72
CA PHE A 441 -10.91 4.29 -14.30
C PHE A 441 -10.68 5.50 -13.37
N PRO A 442 -9.63 6.34 -13.53
CA PRO A 442 -9.45 7.52 -12.70
C PRO A 442 -10.64 8.48 -12.75
N MET A 443 -11.19 8.67 -13.95
CA MET A 443 -12.34 9.55 -14.14
C MET A 443 -13.63 8.99 -13.55
N GLN A 444 -13.89 7.67 -13.68
CA GLN A 444 -15.03 7.02 -13.05
C GLN A 444 -14.99 7.20 -11.52
N ARG A 445 -13.83 6.89 -10.91
CA ARG A 445 -13.60 7.04 -9.47
C ARG A 445 -13.86 8.47 -9.02
N ALA A 446 -13.19 9.42 -9.67
CA ALA A 446 -13.20 10.81 -9.26
C ALA A 446 -14.57 11.48 -9.44
N LEU A 447 -15.23 11.24 -10.58
CA LEU A 447 -16.56 11.79 -10.82
C LEU A 447 -17.63 11.17 -9.92
N LEU A 448 -17.53 9.88 -9.60
CA LEU A 448 -18.44 9.27 -8.63
C LEU A 448 -18.26 9.85 -7.23
N ALA A 449 -17.01 10.03 -6.76
CA ALA A 449 -16.73 10.72 -5.50
C ALA A 449 -17.29 12.15 -5.51
N PHE A 450 -17.08 12.89 -6.59
CA PHE A 450 -17.64 14.24 -6.77
C PHE A 450 -19.19 14.24 -6.73
N PHE A 451 -19.85 13.31 -7.41
CA PHE A 451 -21.31 13.20 -7.39
C PHE A 451 -21.85 12.80 -6.02
N LEU A 452 -21.14 11.94 -5.28
CA LEU A 452 -21.50 11.60 -3.90
C LEU A 452 -21.46 12.85 -3.01
N THR A 453 -20.38 13.65 -3.11
CA THR A 453 -20.27 14.91 -2.40
C THR A 453 -21.39 15.89 -2.80
N CYS A 454 -21.72 15.99 -4.09
CA CYS A 454 -22.84 16.80 -4.56
C CYS A 454 -24.20 16.31 -4.04
N ARG A 455 -24.38 15.00 -3.89
CA ARG A 455 -25.59 14.43 -3.26
C ARG A 455 -25.69 14.85 -1.80
N ASN A 456 -24.61 14.74 -1.05
CA ASN A 456 -24.58 15.14 0.36
C ASN A 456 -24.90 16.63 0.55
N ALA A 457 -24.48 17.44 -0.40
CA ALA A 457 -24.85 18.85 -0.47
C ALA A 457 -26.26 19.11 -1.03
N GLY A 458 -27.07 18.07 -1.29
CA GLY A 458 -28.43 18.21 -1.80
C GLY A 458 -28.54 18.62 -3.28
N LEU A 459 -27.43 18.59 -4.04
CA LEU A 459 -27.38 19.08 -5.42
C LEU A 459 -27.76 18.04 -6.49
N VAL A 460 -27.71 16.74 -6.14
CA VAL A 460 -27.97 15.62 -7.06
C VAL A 460 -28.87 14.58 -6.39
N PRO A 461 -29.95 14.12 -7.06
CA PRO A 461 -30.77 13.04 -6.55
C PRO A 461 -29.99 11.73 -6.40
N ALA A 462 -30.25 11.01 -5.32
CA ALA A 462 -29.65 9.73 -4.99
C ALA A 462 -29.73 8.71 -6.15
N VAL A 463 -30.89 8.62 -6.81
CA VAL A 463 -31.12 7.69 -7.92
C VAL A 463 -30.13 7.87 -9.09
N ARG A 464 -29.70 9.11 -9.35
CA ARG A 464 -28.73 9.39 -10.43
C ARG A 464 -27.33 8.92 -10.09
N VAL A 465 -26.91 9.06 -8.84
CA VAL A 465 -25.62 8.55 -8.36
C VAL A 465 -25.63 7.04 -8.35
N LEU A 466 -26.71 6.42 -7.88
CA LEU A 466 -26.93 4.95 -7.92
C LEU A 466 -26.77 4.35 -9.31
N ASN A 467 -27.41 4.95 -10.30
CA ASN A 467 -27.35 4.42 -11.66
C ASN A 467 -25.93 4.47 -12.22
N ARG A 468 -25.15 5.52 -11.90
CA ARG A 468 -23.75 5.62 -12.29
C ARG A 468 -22.87 4.61 -11.55
N LEU A 469 -23.12 4.42 -10.27
CA LEU A 469 -22.40 3.44 -9.46
C LEU A 469 -22.62 2.02 -9.99
N ARG A 470 -23.87 1.65 -10.33
CA ARG A 470 -24.18 0.35 -10.93
C ARG A 470 -23.53 0.12 -12.28
N SER A 471 -23.30 1.19 -13.06
CA SER A 471 -22.62 1.10 -14.36
C SER A 471 -21.08 1.16 -14.24
N SER A 472 -20.54 1.38 -13.06
CA SER A 472 -19.10 1.40 -12.82
C SER A 472 -18.54 -0.02 -12.61
N THR A 473 -17.22 -0.17 -12.75
CA THR A 473 -16.55 -1.44 -12.47
C THR A 473 -16.61 -1.78 -10.97
N ALA A 474 -16.61 -3.08 -10.64
CA ALA A 474 -16.54 -3.52 -9.25
C ALA A 474 -15.33 -2.94 -8.50
N TYR A 475 -14.24 -2.70 -9.21
CA TYR A 475 -13.05 -2.05 -8.67
C TYR A 475 -13.32 -0.59 -8.23
N VAL A 476 -14.01 0.20 -9.06
CA VAL A 476 -14.45 1.57 -8.69
C VAL A 476 -15.42 1.54 -7.53
N GLN A 477 -16.36 0.59 -7.52
CA GLN A 477 -17.30 0.39 -6.43
C GLN A 477 -16.54 0.13 -5.12
N SER A 478 -15.52 -0.74 -5.14
CA SER A 478 -14.72 -1.05 -3.96
C SER A 478 -13.95 0.16 -3.41
N LEU A 479 -13.46 1.06 -4.29
CA LEU A 479 -12.79 2.29 -3.89
C LEU A 479 -13.71 3.27 -3.15
N LEU A 480 -14.98 3.18 -3.39
CA LEU A 480 -15.99 4.07 -2.82
C LEU A 480 -16.61 3.52 -1.53
N ILE A 481 -16.16 2.35 -1.04
CA ILE A 481 -16.70 1.75 0.20
C ILE A 481 -16.74 2.74 1.37
N PRO A 482 -15.69 3.52 1.68
CA PRO A 482 -15.76 4.50 2.76
C PRO A 482 -16.84 5.55 2.56
N TYR A 483 -17.03 6.01 1.32
CA TYR A 483 -18.07 6.99 1.00
C TYR A 483 -19.48 6.38 1.02
N LEU A 484 -19.59 5.11 0.65
CA LEU A 484 -20.87 4.39 0.61
C LEU A 484 -21.35 4.02 2.02
N ALA A 485 -20.40 3.63 2.87
CA ALA A 485 -20.69 3.25 4.24
C ALA A 485 -21.23 4.46 5.05
N ASP A 486 -20.74 5.67 4.80
CA ASP A 486 -21.19 6.89 5.50
C ASP A 486 -22.63 7.33 5.16
N GLU A 487 -23.22 6.75 4.10
CA GLU A 487 -24.37 7.34 3.46
C GLU A 487 -25.70 6.56 3.59
N ASP A 488 -25.74 5.44 4.29
CA ASP A 488 -26.89 4.52 4.31
C ASP A 488 -27.45 4.16 2.91
N PHE A 489 -26.57 4.16 1.90
CA PHE A 489 -26.96 4.25 0.51
C PHE A 489 -26.35 3.15 -0.36
N VAL A 490 -26.08 1.98 0.17
CA VAL A 490 -25.51 0.89 -0.64
C VAL A 490 -26.60 0.02 -1.22
N PRO A 491 -26.78 0.00 -2.56
CA PRO A 491 -27.72 -0.92 -3.16
C PRO A 491 -27.21 -2.35 -3.00
N GLY A 492 -28.12 -3.27 -2.66
CA GLY A 492 -27.79 -4.69 -2.57
C GLY A 492 -27.14 -5.26 -3.84
N GLY A 493 -27.43 -4.70 -5.02
CA GLY A 493 -26.77 -5.05 -6.28
C GLY A 493 -25.26 -4.74 -6.29
N VAL A 494 -24.81 -3.65 -5.67
CA VAL A 494 -23.38 -3.32 -5.57
C VAL A 494 -22.64 -4.33 -4.70
N VAL A 495 -23.25 -4.74 -3.60
CA VAL A 495 -22.69 -5.77 -2.71
C VAL A 495 -22.54 -7.10 -3.44
N VAL A 496 -23.58 -7.52 -4.17
CA VAL A 496 -23.56 -8.74 -4.97
C VAL A 496 -22.48 -8.68 -6.05
N ASP A 497 -22.37 -7.57 -6.77
CA ASP A 497 -21.37 -7.38 -7.83
C ASP A 497 -19.95 -7.45 -7.27
N LEU A 498 -19.68 -6.84 -6.10
CA LEU A 498 -18.39 -6.91 -5.44
C LEU A 498 -18.02 -8.32 -5.01
N ILE A 499 -18.98 -9.07 -4.45
CA ILE A 499 -18.72 -10.43 -3.93
C ILE A 499 -18.63 -11.46 -5.07
N GLU A 500 -19.53 -11.39 -6.04
CA GLU A 500 -19.64 -12.40 -7.10
C GLU A 500 -18.64 -12.19 -8.23
N GLN A 501 -18.29 -10.94 -8.55
CA GLN A 501 -17.56 -10.66 -9.79
C GLN A 501 -16.05 -10.51 -9.61
N GLN A 502 -15.56 -9.67 -8.70
CA GLN A 502 -14.14 -9.31 -8.76
C GLN A 502 -13.42 -9.05 -7.44
N SER A 503 -14.09 -8.77 -6.36
CA SER A 503 -13.43 -8.45 -5.09
C SER A 503 -14.23 -8.95 -3.88
N PRO A 504 -14.26 -10.28 -3.65
CA PRO A 504 -14.95 -10.86 -2.50
C PRO A 504 -14.54 -10.22 -1.17
N ALA A 505 -13.23 -9.97 -1.00
CA ALA A 505 -12.69 -9.33 0.18
C ALA A 505 -13.28 -7.92 0.41
N ALA A 506 -13.38 -7.10 -0.64
CA ALA A 506 -14.01 -5.78 -0.54
C ALA A 506 -15.50 -5.86 -0.26
N GLY A 507 -16.19 -6.82 -0.89
CA GLY A 507 -17.60 -7.09 -0.64
C GLY A 507 -17.86 -7.47 0.82
N MET A 508 -17.01 -8.29 1.42
CA MET A 508 -17.09 -8.67 2.84
C MET A 508 -16.94 -7.47 3.77
N VAL A 509 -15.98 -6.56 3.50
CA VAL A 509 -15.82 -5.32 4.28
C VAL A 509 -17.04 -4.44 4.17
N LEU A 510 -17.59 -4.27 2.96
CA LEU A 510 -18.78 -3.47 2.77
C LEU A 510 -19.98 -4.06 3.53
N VAL A 511 -20.17 -5.38 3.47
CA VAL A 511 -21.24 -6.06 4.23
C VAL A 511 -21.07 -5.84 5.73
N GLU A 512 -19.87 -5.94 6.26
CA GLU A 512 -19.62 -5.70 7.68
C GLU A 512 -19.96 -4.26 8.08
N GLU A 513 -19.52 -3.27 7.30
CA GLU A 513 -19.86 -1.87 7.53
C GLU A 513 -21.38 -1.64 7.54
N LEU A 514 -22.10 -2.28 6.63
CA LEU A 514 -23.56 -2.19 6.57
C LEU A 514 -24.23 -2.82 7.79
N VAL A 515 -23.75 -3.99 8.23
CA VAL A 515 -24.26 -4.68 9.43
C VAL A 515 -24.00 -3.85 10.68
N ASN A 516 -22.82 -3.27 10.80
CA ASN A 516 -22.45 -2.42 11.95
C ASN A 516 -23.34 -1.15 12.08
N ARG A 517 -23.96 -0.73 11.00
CA ARG A 517 -24.89 0.42 10.95
C ARG A 517 -26.37 0.04 11.05
N ASP A 518 -26.67 -1.20 11.44
CA ASP A 518 -28.05 -1.74 11.53
C ASP A 518 -28.87 -1.65 10.22
N ILE A 519 -28.17 -1.57 9.09
CA ILE A 519 -28.85 -1.57 7.79
C ILE A 519 -29.51 -2.93 7.57
N SER A 520 -30.80 -2.91 7.36
CA SER A 520 -31.66 -4.08 7.24
C SER A 520 -31.15 -5.03 6.16
N THR A 521 -30.87 -6.28 6.57
CA THR A 521 -30.44 -7.37 5.67
C THR A 521 -31.47 -7.70 4.58
N ARG A 522 -32.75 -7.27 4.73
CA ARG A 522 -33.77 -7.41 3.69
C ARG A 522 -33.46 -6.61 2.44
N GLN A 523 -32.65 -5.55 2.58
CA GLN A 523 -32.21 -4.73 1.45
C GLN A 523 -31.03 -5.36 0.69
N LEU A 524 -30.27 -6.25 1.35
CA LEU A 524 -29.19 -7.01 0.75
C LEU A 524 -29.74 -8.30 0.13
N ARG A 525 -30.30 -8.23 -1.06
CA ARG A 525 -30.78 -9.40 -1.81
C ARG A 525 -29.59 -10.21 -2.34
N LEU A 526 -28.97 -10.98 -1.45
CA LEU A 526 -27.85 -11.85 -1.81
C LEU A 526 -28.37 -13.08 -2.58
N ARG A 527 -27.76 -13.39 -3.71
CA ARG A 527 -28.03 -14.62 -4.44
C ARG A 527 -27.27 -15.79 -3.81
N LEU A 528 -27.76 -16.26 -2.67
CA LEU A 528 -27.11 -17.29 -1.86
C LEU A 528 -26.81 -18.59 -2.62
N SER A 529 -27.57 -18.91 -3.67
CA SER A 529 -27.36 -20.10 -4.50
C SER A 529 -26.03 -20.07 -5.27
N ARG A 530 -25.52 -18.88 -5.61
CA ARG A 530 -24.26 -18.68 -6.33
C ARG A 530 -23.10 -18.28 -5.44
N THR A 531 -23.36 -18.00 -4.17
CA THR A 531 -22.33 -17.57 -3.23
C THR A 531 -21.51 -18.78 -2.74
N PRO A 532 -20.17 -18.72 -2.78
CA PRO A 532 -19.30 -19.77 -2.26
C PRO A 532 -19.56 -20.08 -0.78
N ASN A 533 -19.31 -21.32 -0.36
CA ASN A 533 -19.59 -21.77 1.01
C ASN A 533 -18.83 -20.97 2.07
N GLU A 534 -17.56 -20.62 1.81
CA GLU A 534 -16.78 -19.81 2.74
C GLU A 534 -17.35 -18.40 2.89
N THR A 535 -17.81 -17.78 1.82
CA THR A 535 -18.51 -16.49 1.88
C THR A 535 -19.85 -16.63 2.65
N LYS A 536 -20.57 -17.74 2.45
CA LYS A 536 -21.77 -18.04 3.25
C LYS A 536 -21.44 -18.17 4.74
N ASN A 537 -20.30 -18.77 5.10
CA ASN A 537 -19.85 -18.87 6.48
C ASN A 537 -19.55 -17.48 7.08
N VAL A 538 -18.92 -16.58 6.31
CA VAL A 538 -18.76 -15.18 6.70
C VAL A 538 -20.13 -14.54 6.95
N PHE A 539 -21.08 -14.71 6.03
CA PHE A 539 -22.42 -14.11 6.17
C PHE A 539 -23.22 -14.70 7.34
N ARG A 540 -23.07 -15.99 7.64
CA ARG A 540 -23.64 -16.59 8.86
C ARG A 540 -23.00 -15.96 10.10
N GLY A 541 -21.68 -15.82 10.10
CA GLY A 541 -20.92 -15.15 11.16
C GLY A 541 -21.37 -13.72 11.41
N LEU A 542 -21.69 -12.97 10.36
CA LEU A 542 -22.22 -11.60 10.43
C LEU A 542 -23.73 -11.55 10.73
N GLY A 543 -24.42 -12.70 10.86
CA GLY A 543 -25.86 -12.76 11.13
C GLY A 543 -26.74 -12.39 9.95
N LEU A 544 -26.20 -12.35 8.73
CA LEU A 544 -26.93 -12.00 7.50
C LEU A 544 -27.80 -13.13 6.95
N ILE A 545 -27.42 -14.37 7.20
CA ILE A 545 -28.16 -15.57 6.80
C ILE A 545 -28.35 -16.50 7.99
N GLY A 546 -29.47 -17.24 8.02
CA GLY A 546 -29.80 -18.16 9.09
C GLY A 546 -28.80 -19.31 9.20
N GLY A 547 -28.55 -19.77 10.42
CA GLY A 547 -27.60 -20.81 10.82
C GLY A 547 -27.13 -20.57 12.25
N ALA A 548 -26.32 -21.45 12.82
CA ALA A 548 -25.90 -21.32 14.21
C ALA A 548 -25.39 -19.90 14.51
N ARG A 549 -26.09 -19.19 15.34
CA ARG A 549 -25.83 -17.78 15.73
C ARG A 549 -24.48 -17.58 16.44
N ASN A 550 -23.69 -18.64 16.57
CA ASN A 550 -22.57 -18.73 17.50
C ASN A 550 -21.19 -18.37 16.93
N THR A 551 -21.08 -17.96 15.67
CA THR A 551 -19.79 -17.53 15.08
C THR A 551 -20.00 -16.23 14.33
N ARG A 552 -20.11 -15.14 15.08
CA ARG A 552 -20.02 -13.81 14.49
C ARG A 552 -18.55 -13.55 14.19
N PHE A 553 -18.21 -13.33 12.91
CA PHE A 553 -16.89 -12.81 12.58
C PHE A 553 -16.80 -11.39 13.16
N ASP A 554 -15.79 -11.19 13.97
CA ASP A 554 -15.54 -9.94 14.64
C ASP A 554 -14.20 -9.42 14.14
N GLN A 555 -14.22 -8.30 13.46
CA GLN A 555 -13.05 -7.74 12.83
C GLN A 555 -11.93 -7.46 13.84
N ILE A 556 -12.25 -7.02 15.07
CA ILE A 556 -11.24 -6.88 16.14
C ILE A 556 -10.65 -8.24 16.49
N GLY A 557 -11.51 -9.23 16.72
CA GLY A 557 -11.07 -10.60 17.06
C GLY A 557 -10.18 -11.20 15.99
N ASP A 558 -10.53 -11.01 14.70
CA ASP A 558 -9.72 -11.50 13.59
C ASP A 558 -8.37 -10.76 13.47
N VAL A 559 -8.35 -9.44 13.64
CA VAL A 559 -7.08 -8.68 13.66
C VAL A 559 -6.21 -9.10 14.84
N ILE A 560 -6.79 -9.28 16.03
CA ILE A 560 -6.05 -9.78 17.20
C ILE A 560 -5.52 -11.19 16.94
N ARG A 561 -6.35 -12.11 16.44
CA ARG A 561 -5.93 -13.47 16.10
C ARG A 561 -4.77 -13.47 15.11
N MET A 562 -4.91 -12.74 14.02
CA MET A 562 -3.89 -12.63 12.99
C MET A 562 -2.60 -11.97 13.51
N ARG A 563 -2.75 -10.91 14.30
CA ARG A 563 -1.62 -10.14 14.82
C ARG A 563 -0.88 -10.85 15.94
N PHE A 564 -1.61 -11.44 16.88
CA PHE A 564 -1.05 -11.99 18.12
C PHE A 564 -1.04 -13.52 18.16
N GLY A 565 -1.56 -14.20 17.10
CA GLY A 565 -1.65 -15.66 17.04
C GLY A 565 -2.66 -16.27 18.01
N LEU A 566 -3.62 -15.49 18.47
CA LEU A 566 -4.64 -15.92 19.42
C LEU A 566 -5.83 -16.56 18.71
N ARG A 567 -6.57 -17.40 19.42
CA ARG A 567 -7.84 -17.93 18.94
C ARG A 567 -8.85 -16.80 18.73
N TYR A 568 -9.78 -17.00 17.77
CA TYR A 568 -10.89 -16.08 17.58
C TYR A 568 -11.77 -16.05 18.83
N TRP A 569 -12.05 -14.82 19.32
CA TRP A 569 -13.05 -14.60 20.35
C TRP A 569 -14.25 -13.86 19.76
N ARG A 570 -15.40 -14.52 19.79
CA ARG A 570 -16.65 -13.92 19.34
C ARG A 570 -17.21 -13.05 20.44
N GLY A 571 -17.70 -11.89 20.11
CA GLY A 571 -18.43 -11.08 21.06
C GLY A 571 -17.69 -9.84 21.55
N TRP A 572 -16.64 -9.42 20.87
CA TRP A 572 -16.00 -8.15 21.16
C TRP A 572 -16.98 -6.96 21.09
N LYS A 573 -17.87 -6.95 20.08
CA LYS A 573 -18.84 -5.89 19.91
C LYS A 573 -19.86 -5.78 21.05
N PRO A 574 -20.44 -6.87 21.59
CA PRO A 574 -21.38 -6.80 22.70
C PRO A 574 -20.81 -6.15 23.96
N TRP A 575 -19.56 -6.45 24.33
CA TRP A 575 -18.97 -5.86 25.54
C TRP A 575 -18.25 -4.54 25.32
N LEU A 576 -17.69 -4.28 24.13
CA LEU A 576 -17.17 -2.96 23.76
C LEU A 576 -18.29 -1.93 23.54
N GLY A 577 -19.45 -2.39 23.14
CA GLY A 577 -20.62 -1.53 22.90
C GLY A 577 -20.34 -0.40 21.92
N SER A 578 -20.65 0.83 22.28
CA SER A 578 -20.39 2.03 21.47
C SER A 578 -18.90 2.30 21.22
N ASN A 579 -18.00 1.72 22.02
CA ASN A 579 -16.54 1.88 21.84
C ASN A 579 -15.93 0.94 20.80
N PHE A 580 -16.72 0.00 20.25
CA PHE A 580 -16.23 -0.99 19.30
C PHE A 580 -15.54 -0.35 18.10
N GLN A 581 -16.18 0.59 17.43
CA GLN A 581 -15.62 1.22 16.23
C GLN A 581 -14.37 2.04 16.55
N HIS A 582 -14.34 2.72 17.68
CA HIS A 582 -13.17 3.46 18.13
C HIS A 582 -11.99 2.51 18.43
N ALA A 583 -12.22 1.44 19.17
CA ALA A 583 -11.20 0.43 19.47
C ALA A 583 -10.68 -0.24 18.18
N LEU A 584 -11.56 -0.58 17.23
CA LEU A 584 -11.18 -1.12 15.93
C LEU A 584 -10.26 -0.18 15.16
N ASN A 585 -10.61 1.11 15.08
CA ASN A 585 -9.79 2.11 14.39
C ASN A 585 -8.40 2.26 15.02
N LEU A 586 -8.31 2.24 16.35
CA LEU A 586 -7.03 2.28 17.06
C LEU A 586 -6.18 1.03 16.76
N LEU A 587 -6.79 -0.16 16.75
CA LEU A 587 -6.10 -1.40 16.45
C LEU A 587 -5.60 -1.44 15.00
N LEU A 588 -6.43 -1.05 14.04
CA LEU A 588 -6.05 -0.98 12.63
C LEU A 588 -4.92 0.04 12.40
N ASN A 589 -4.97 1.19 13.09
CA ASN A 589 -3.90 2.18 13.05
C ASN A 589 -2.59 1.61 13.64
N ALA A 590 -2.65 0.94 14.78
CA ALA A 590 -1.48 0.26 15.35
C ALA A 590 -0.95 -0.81 14.39
N ASP A 591 -1.85 -1.62 13.80
CA ASP A 591 -1.48 -2.67 12.86
C ASP A 591 -0.77 -2.13 11.63
N SER A 592 -1.25 -1.03 11.05
CA SER A 592 -0.63 -0.40 9.87
C SER A 592 0.80 0.10 10.13
N LYS A 593 1.13 0.45 11.37
CA LYS A 593 2.43 1.01 11.78
C LYS A 593 3.43 -0.04 12.27
N PHE A 594 2.98 -1.24 12.58
CA PHE A 594 3.79 -2.25 13.26
C PHE A 594 5.19 -2.45 12.70
N LEU A 595 5.33 -2.38 11.39
CA LEU A 595 6.58 -2.70 10.69
C LEU A 595 7.33 -1.47 10.23
N SER A 596 6.57 -0.45 9.80
CA SER A 596 7.12 0.76 9.21
C SER A 596 7.50 1.82 10.23
N ASP A 597 6.74 1.92 11.35
CA ASP A 597 6.90 2.95 12.37
C ASP A 597 6.74 2.36 13.76
N ARG A 598 7.86 2.00 14.39
CA ARG A 598 7.87 1.36 15.70
C ARG A 598 7.34 2.25 16.83
N SER A 599 7.69 3.53 16.80
CA SER A 599 7.22 4.51 17.79
C SER A 599 5.72 4.78 17.64
N GLY A 600 5.27 5.03 16.42
CA GLY A 600 3.85 5.21 16.13
C GLY A 600 3.02 3.94 16.39
N TRP A 601 3.59 2.74 16.14
CA TRP A 601 2.96 1.50 16.59
C TRP A 601 2.77 1.47 18.10
N LEU A 602 3.82 1.74 18.88
CA LEU A 602 3.76 1.69 20.34
C LEU A 602 2.74 2.67 20.89
N ALA A 603 2.69 3.90 20.35
CA ALA A 603 1.72 4.92 20.73
C ALA A 603 0.28 4.48 20.40
N SER A 604 0.02 4.01 19.18
CA SER A 604 -1.30 3.56 18.73
C SER A 604 -1.74 2.29 19.47
N GLN A 605 -0.82 1.35 19.72
CA GLN A 605 -1.08 0.13 20.50
C GLN A 605 -1.42 0.46 21.95
N ASN A 606 -0.73 1.41 22.56
CA ASN A 606 -1.02 1.84 23.93
C ASN A 606 -2.40 2.53 24.01
N SER A 607 -2.79 3.31 23.01
CA SER A 607 -4.13 3.90 22.95
C SER A 607 -5.22 2.84 22.80
N PHE A 608 -4.98 1.81 21.98
CA PHE A 608 -5.87 0.65 21.89
C PHE A 608 -5.97 -0.08 23.22
N ASN A 609 -4.84 -0.34 23.90
CA ASN A 609 -4.81 -1.00 25.18
C ASN A 609 -5.62 -0.23 26.24
N ASP A 610 -5.50 1.11 26.29
CA ASP A 610 -6.28 1.97 27.21
C ASP A 610 -7.78 1.89 26.92
N ALA A 611 -8.17 1.99 25.65
CA ALA A 611 -9.57 1.90 25.24
C ALA A 611 -10.22 0.56 25.61
N VAL A 612 -9.54 -0.55 25.29
CA VAL A 612 -9.99 -1.90 25.62
C VAL A 612 -10.03 -2.13 27.13
N PHE A 613 -9.01 -1.68 27.84
CA PHE A 613 -8.96 -1.79 29.30
C PHE A 613 -10.13 -1.06 29.97
N ARG A 614 -10.43 0.16 29.56
CA ARG A 614 -11.55 0.92 30.12
C ARG A 614 -12.90 0.25 29.83
N ALA A 615 -13.09 -0.27 28.65
CA ALA A 615 -14.29 -1.03 28.32
C ALA A 615 -14.39 -2.32 29.15
N PHE A 616 -13.26 -3.01 29.36
CA PHE A 616 -13.20 -4.18 30.23
C PHE A 616 -13.54 -3.84 31.68
N GLN A 617 -13.04 -2.73 32.22
CA GLN A 617 -13.37 -2.23 33.55
C GLN A 617 -14.86 -1.88 33.68
N GLN A 618 -15.46 -1.27 32.68
CA GLN A 618 -16.91 -1.02 32.65
C GLN A 618 -17.69 -2.33 32.67
N TYR A 619 -17.28 -3.31 31.88
CA TYR A 619 -17.89 -4.65 31.89
C TYR A 619 -17.80 -5.33 33.26
N LEU A 620 -16.60 -5.32 33.87
CA LEU A 620 -16.41 -5.87 35.23
C LEU A 620 -17.30 -5.17 36.27
N GLY A 621 -17.39 -3.84 36.22
CA GLY A 621 -18.21 -3.06 37.13
C GLY A 621 -19.70 -3.29 36.94
N GLN A 622 -20.19 -3.36 35.70
CA GLN A 622 -21.60 -3.60 35.39
C GLN A 622 -22.05 -5.00 35.83
N ASN A 623 -21.17 -5.98 35.82
CA ASN A 623 -21.47 -7.36 36.20
C ASN A 623 -20.97 -7.70 37.64
N ALA A 624 -20.57 -6.70 38.44
CA ALA A 624 -20.05 -6.86 39.79
C ALA A 624 -18.93 -7.93 39.92
N LEU A 625 -18.04 -8.01 38.90
CA LEU A 625 -17.01 -9.02 38.79
C LEU A 625 -15.74 -8.58 39.54
N PRO A 626 -14.91 -9.56 40.03
CA PRO A 626 -13.66 -9.27 40.72
C PRO A 626 -12.71 -8.45 39.84
N GLY A 627 -11.93 -7.54 40.48
CA GLY A 627 -10.98 -6.68 39.76
C GLY A 627 -11.60 -5.40 39.17
N ALA A 628 -12.89 -5.21 39.33
CA ALA A 628 -13.54 -3.94 38.97
C ALA A 628 -12.99 -2.79 39.80
N MET A 629 -12.77 -1.64 39.21
CA MET A 629 -12.28 -0.44 39.88
C MET A 629 -12.84 0.83 39.22
N PRO A 630 -12.99 1.94 39.99
CA PRO A 630 -13.52 3.19 39.44
C PRO A 630 -12.52 3.82 38.47
N LEU A 631 -13.01 4.22 37.29
CA LEU A 631 -12.22 4.89 36.25
C LEU A 631 -11.91 6.36 36.61
N ALA A 632 -12.62 6.95 37.55
CA ALA A 632 -12.39 8.30 38.06
C ALA A 632 -11.98 8.26 39.53
N ASP A 633 -11.33 9.33 39.99
CA ASP A 633 -11.01 9.55 41.41
C ASP A 633 -12.22 10.06 42.21
N ALA A 634 -12.05 10.25 43.49
CA ALA A 634 -13.11 10.75 44.38
C ALA A 634 -13.62 12.18 44.03
N LYS A 635 -12.86 12.91 43.19
CA LYS A 635 -13.21 14.24 42.71
C LYS A 635 -13.83 14.19 41.31
N GLY A 636 -14.10 13.01 40.76
CA GLY A 636 -14.68 12.83 39.40
C GLY A 636 -13.67 12.99 38.27
N LYS A 637 -12.38 13.19 38.52
CA LYS A 637 -11.34 13.30 37.49
C LYS A 637 -10.95 11.91 36.99
N LEU A 638 -10.96 11.72 35.67
CA LEU A 638 -10.53 10.46 35.06
C LEU A 638 -9.07 10.14 35.41
N ARG A 639 -8.84 8.91 35.84
CA ARG A 639 -7.52 8.37 36.12
C ARG A 639 -6.78 8.11 34.82
N THR A 640 -5.48 8.40 34.79
CA THR A 640 -4.62 8.06 33.65
C THR A 640 -4.46 6.55 33.53
N PHE A 641 -4.13 6.06 32.34
CA PHE A 641 -3.94 4.63 32.10
C PHE A 641 -2.87 4.03 33.02
N GLY A 642 -1.76 4.75 33.25
CA GLY A 642 -0.73 4.31 34.19
C GLY A 642 -1.23 4.19 35.66
N GLN A 643 -2.08 5.11 36.13
CA GLN A 643 -2.70 5.03 37.46
C GLN A 643 -3.66 3.82 37.58
N LEU A 644 -4.37 3.50 36.54
CA LEU A 644 -5.28 2.35 36.50
C LEU A 644 -4.53 1.01 36.49
N LEU A 645 -3.30 0.97 36.02
CA LEU A 645 -2.43 -0.20 35.93
C LEU A 645 -1.45 -0.28 37.12
N ASP A 646 -1.60 0.55 38.17
CA ASP A 646 -0.73 0.49 39.37
C ASP A 646 -0.69 -0.93 39.96
N ALA A 647 0.48 -1.35 40.43
CA ALA A 647 0.68 -2.70 40.98
C ALA A 647 -0.24 -3.02 42.17
N ASN A 648 -0.60 -1.99 42.93
CA ASN A 648 -1.47 -2.11 44.13
C ASN A 648 -2.96 -1.96 43.77
N ALA A 649 -3.31 -1.67 42.49
CA ALA A 649 -4.69 -1.59 42.08
C ALA A 649 -5.41 -2.93 42.17
N ALA A 650 -6.71 -2.90 42.48
CA ALA A 650 -7.53 -4.12 42.56
C ALA A 650 -7.44 -4.99 41.31
N PHE A 651 -7.42 -4.34 40.12
CA PHE A 651 -7.27 -5.03 38.85
C PHE A 651 -5.94 -5.77 38.72
N ALA A 652 -4.81 -5.10 39.08
CA ALA A 652 -3.49 -5.71 38.95
C ALA A 652 -3.30 -6.89 39.91
N ARG A 653 -3.95 -6.86 41.05
CA ARG A 653 -3.96 -8.00 41.98
C ARG A 653 -4.79 -9.17 41.47
N GLN A 654 -5.92 -8.90 40.85
CA GLN A 654 -6.82 -9.93 40.30
C GLN A 654 -6.31 -10.52 38.99
N PHE A 655 -5.73 -9.68 38.10
CA PHE A 655 -5.29 -10.04 36.75
C PHE A 655 -3.83 -9.61 36.50
N PRO A 656 -2.85 -10.18 37.27
CA PRO A 656 -1.46 -9.77 37.15
C PRO A 656 -0.87 -10.00 35.74
N ASN A 657 -1.27 -11.06 35.08
CA ASN A 657 -0.77 -11.41 33.75
C ASN A 657 -1.35 -10.50 32.63
N ILE A 658 -2.49 -9.86 32.87
CA ILE A 658 -3.03 -8.83 31.98
C ILE A 658 -2.40 -7.46 32.30
N ALA A 659 -2.37 -7.08 33.57
CA ALA A 659 -1.91 -5.79 34.02
C ALA A 659 -0.42 -5.53 33.71
N THR A 660 0.44 -6.54 33.91
CA THR A 660 1.89 -6.42 33.73
C THR A 660 2.29 -6.09 32.29
N PRO A 661 1.83 -6.79 31.23
CA PRO A 661 2.14 -6.44 29.86
C PRO A 661 1.57 -5.08 29.43
N LEU A 662 0.36 -4.74 29.87
CA LEU A 662 -0.24 -3.44 29.57
C LEU A 662 0.57 -2.31 30.21
N ARG A 663 1.02 -2.48 31.46
CA ARG A 663 1.90 -1.53 32.15
C ARG A 663 3.24 -1.40 31.44
N ALA A 664 3.89 -2.51 31.09
CA ALA A 664 5.15 -2.50 30.36
C ALA A 664 5.06 -1.73 29.05
N THR A 665 3.94 -1.89 28.32
CA THR A 665 3.68 -1.15 27.07
C THR A 665 3.50 0.34 27.34
N ASN A 666 2.73 0.72 28.36
CA ASN A 666 2.51 2.11 28.75
C ASN A 666 3.79 2.80 29.23
N ASP A 667 4.58 2.13 30.09
CA ASP A 667 5.86 2.65 30.59
C ASP A 667 6.86 2.84 29.45
N ARG A 668 6.90 1.89 28.53
CA ARG A 668 7.79 1.99 27.38
C ARG A 668 7.37 3.10 26.41
N ARG A 669 6.07 3.30 26.21
CA ARG A 669 5.54 4.44 25.43
C ARG A 669 5.95 5.77 26.05
N ASN A 670 5.94 5.89 27.36
CA ASN A 670 6.34 7.10 28.06
C ASN A 670 7.86 7.37 28.01
N CYS A 671 8.66 6.43 27.51
CA CYS A 671 10.11 6.55 27.36
C CYS A 671 10.56 6.70 25.89
N ILE A 672 9.66 6.92 24.92
CA ILE A 672 10.06 7.19 23.53
C ILE A 672 10.16 8.71 23.28
N PRO A 673 11.12 9.15 22.42
CA PRO A 673 11.33 10.57 22.12
C PRO A 673 10.09 11.29 21.61
N ASP A 674 9.27 10.61 20.79
CA ASP A 674 8.06 11.18 20.19
C ASP A 674 6.96 11.50 21.21
N SER A 675 6.98 10.85 22.37
CA SER A 675 6.03 11.10 23.47
C SER A 675 6.57 12.08 24.51
N HIS A 676 7.87 12.05 24.72
CA HIS A 676 8.57 12.91 25.69
C HIS A 676 9.97 13.24 25.12
N PRO A 677 10.14 14.38 24.42
CA PRO A 677 11.41 14.75 23.79
C PRO A 677 12.53 15.06 24.80
N PHE A 678 12.19 15.24 26.09
CA PHE A 678 13.13 15.51 27.17
C PHE A 678 13.11 14.37 28.20
N GLU A 679 14.14 14.33 29.06
CA GLU A 679 14.19 13.38 30.18
C GLU A 679 12.90 13.39 31.00
N THR A 680 12.36 12.20 31.28
CA THR A 680 11.18 12.05 32.13
C THR A 680 11.53 12.33 33.57
N LYS A 681 10.56 12.78 34.41
CA LYS A 681 10.70 12.89 35.86
C LYS A 681 11.23 11.57 36.43
N GLY A 682 12.46 11.56 36.91
CA GLY A 682 13.13 10.36 37.42
C GLY A 682 14.36 9.91 36.63
N GLY A 683 14.90 10.73 35.71
CA GLY A 683 16.19 10.49 35.05
C GLY A 683 16.19 9.35 34.01
N ARG A 684 15.04 8.93 33.52
CA ARG A 684 14.95 7.92 32.45
C ARG A 684 15.24 8.57 31.11
N GLN A 685 16.35 8.17 30.50
CA GLN A 685 16.67 8.60 29.12
C GLN A 685 15.64 8.09 28.12
N THR A 686 15.22 8.97 27.23
CA THR A 686 14.37 8.59 26.09
C THR A 686 15.17 7.74 25.10
N LYS A 687 14.59 6.61 24.66
CA LYS A 687 15.24 5.68 23.74
C LYS A 687 14.26 5.21 22.69
N HIS A 688 14.71 5.16 21.44
CA HIS A 688 13.91 4.57 20.37
C HIS A 688 13.60 3.09 20.63
N LEU A 689 12.41 2.67 20.26
CA LEU A 689 11.99 1.28 20.39
C LEU A 689 12.76 0.39 19.40
N ARG A 690 13.44 -0.64 19.91
CA ARG A 690 14.14 -1.63 19.07
C ARG A 690 13.16 -2.68 18.55
N ALA A 691 13.46 -3.30 17.40
CA ALA A 691 12.62 -4.36 16.83
C ALA A 691 12.41 -5.53 17.81
N ARG A 692 13.47 -5.98 18.49
CA ARG A 692 13.38 -7.06 19.50
C ARG A 692 12.47 -6.69 20.68
N GLU A 693 12.50 -5.43 21.14
CA GLU A 693 11.63 -4.94 22.21
C GLU A 693 10.17 -4.92 21.76
N ARG A 694 9.89 -4.44 20.53
CA ARG A 694 8.56 -4.48 19.95
C ARG A 694 8.01 -5.90 19.89
N ASP A 695 8.80 -6.85 19.40
CA ASP A 695 8.41 -8.23 19.25
C ASP A 695 8.20 -8.91 20.63
N ALA A 696 9.01 -8.56 21.65
CA ALA A 696 8.80 -9.00 23.02
C ALA A 696 7.50 -8.44 23.62
N LEU A 697 7.22 -7.14 23.43
CA LEU A 697 5.96 -6.52 23.87
C LEU A 697 4.75 -7.17 23.16
N LYS A 698 4.87 -7.48 21.87
CA LYS A 698 3.84 -8.21 21.11
C LYS A 698 3.51 -9.56 21.77
N LEU A 699 4.53 -10.36 22.13
CA LEU A 699 4.33 -11.66 22.79
C LEU A 699 3.69 -11.50 24.18
N GLN A 700 4.11 -10.51 24.96
CA GLN A 700 3.52 -10.22 26.24
C GLN A 700 2.06 -9.77 26.14
N LEU A 701 1.73 -8.92 25.15
CA LEU A 701 0.35 -8.52 24.87
C LEU A 701 -0.49 -9.71 24.40
N ALA A 702 0.10 -10.64 23.62
CA ALA A 702 -0.59 -11.86 23.22
C ALA A 702 -1.05 -12.67 24.45
N ALA A 703 -0.18 -12.85 25.44
CA ALA A 703 -0.53 -13.54 26.69
C ALA A 703 -1.64 -12.79 27.44
N ALA A 704 -1.54 -11.46 27.56
CA ALA A 704 -2.56 -10.63 28.23
C ALA A 704 -3.94 -10.73 27.56
N TYR A 705 -3.99 -10.61 26.26
CA TYR A 705 -5.25 -10.75 25.52
C TYR A 705 -5.79 -12.18 25.57
N GLY A 706 -4.91 -13.19 25.56
CA GLY A 706 -5.33 -14.58 25.72
C GLY A 706 -6.06 -14.80 27.05
N GLU A 707 -5.49 -14.34 28.17
CA GLU A 707 -6.11 -14.45 29.49
C GLU A 707 -7.42 -13.65 29.58
N MET A 708 -7.46 -12.46 28.99
CA MET A 708 -8.68 -11.65 28.93
C MET A 708 -9.79 -12.37 28.14
N MET A 709 -9.46 -12.98 27.00
CA MET A 709 -10.40 -13.74 26.19
C MET A 709 -10.90 -14.98 26.94
N ASP A 710 -10.00 -15.71 27.60
CA ASP A 710 -10.35 -16.88 28.42
C ASP A 710 -11.29 -16.51 29.55
N PHE A 711 -11.02 -15.39 30.23
CA PHE A 711 -11.91 -14.88 31.27
C PHE A 711 -13.29 -14.54 30.75
N LEU A 712 -13.38 -13.81 29.62
CA LEU A 712 -14.64 -13.38 29.05
C LEU A 712 -15.44 -14.55 28.44
N ASP A 713 -14.78 -15.54 27.86
CA ASP A 713 -15.41 -16.76 27.36
C ASP A 713 -15.98 -17.64 28.49
N ALA A 714 -15.43 -17.53 29.70
CA ALA A 714 -15.90 -18.25 30.90
C ALA A 714 -17.12 -17.58 31.55
N GLN A 715 -17.48 -16.35 31.18
CA GLN A 715 -18.67 -15.68 31.70
C GLN A 715 -19.93 -16.19 31.00
N PRO A 716 -21.07 -16.28 31.72
CA PRO A 716 -22.33 -16.84 31.21
C PRO A 716 -22.93 -16.06 30.05
#